data_4ffa695e63cb3877d5437e634fca259e
#
_entry.id   4ffa695e63cb3877d5437e634fca259e
#
_cell.length_a   1.000
_cell.length_b   1.000
_cell.length_c   1.000
_cell.angle_alpha   90.00
_cell.angle_beta   90.00
_cell.angle_gamma   90.00
#
_symmetry.space_group_name_H-M   'P 1'
#
loop_
_entity.id
_entity.type
_entity.pdbx_description
1 polymer ?
#
loop_
_entity_poly.entity_id
_entity_poly.type
_entity_poly.pdbx_seq_one_letter_code
_entity_poly.pdbx_strand_id
1 'polypeptide(L)'
;MALSTAGRNSGSFLSDEFRAAIARRCRELIGLVLLGAVAAAAAALATWSVNDPSFSHATNAPVRNVLGAEGAIAADLAMQLFGLAAIAVILPPGLWGWRLFSDRPLDRLRPRLAAWIVGLVLAAGFASCLPRTAHWPLPSGIGGVIGDAVLRFAASLAGAPLQGMGHTVAQASFGALGFAAIVIAAGFGFHRSDKASAMQRIGTAEDEADDGANGDGDRASVSIGWLVHALLSLRARAVRLAAAVGTACATLFRRRARPSRAEPKMGPGEDEDDPFAPAESEDDEIEGAPAKSRSPRKGARSPRQARGSAGRYESPSLGLLAAPRASDRAAPSMQAIRENGAALENVLADFGVRGEIINARPGPVVTLYELEPAPGIKSSRVIGLSDDIARSMSALSARVAVVSGRNVIGIELPNQTREKVYLRELLAADEYAASGAKLALCLGKTIGGEPVIVDLARMPHLLIAGTTGSGKSVAINTMILSLLYRLPPDECRLIMVDPKMLELSVYDGIPHLLAPVVTDPKKAVVALKWAVREMEDRYRKMAKLGVRNIDGYNARLAEARARGEVLSRTVQTGYDRESGDAIYETEEFDSEPLPFLVVIVDEMADLMMVAGKDIEGAIQRLAQMARAAGIHVILATQRPSVDVITGTIKANFPTRISFQVTSKIDSRTILGEQGAEQLLGQGDMLYMAGGGRISRVHGPFVSDEEVEKVVRHLKAQGQPQYLEAVTEEDDGEGGGGEDGAVFDATAMGGAEAADLYTQAVQVVTRDRKASTSYIQRRLQIGYNRAASLIERMEQEGIVGQPNHSGKREILVGGEEDERY
;
A
#
# COMPACT_ATOMS: atom_id res chain seq x y z
N MET A 1 63.68 7.13 14.60
CA MET A 1 63.02 6.70 15.82
C MET A 1 61.55 7.22 15.77
N ALA A 2 60.66 6.41 15.31
CA ALA A 2 59.24 6.70 15.22
C ALA A 2 58.51 5.68 16.16
N LEU A 3 57.92 6.18 17.23
CA LEU A 3 57.13 5.39 18.16
C LEU A 3 55.70 5.33 17.60
N SER A 4 55.29 4.11 17.24
CA SER A 4 53.91 3.77 16.87
C SER A 4 53.07 3.70 18.15
N THR A 5 52.05 4.53 18.26
CA THR A 5 50.97 4.41 19.24
C THR A 5 49.97 3.38 18.76
N ALA A 6 50.02 2.19 19.28
CA ALA A 6 48.97 1.18 19.10
C ALA A 6 47.71 1.62 19.85
N GLY A 7 46.62 1.90 19.08
CA GLY A 7 45.29 2.16 19.61
C GLY A 7 44.71 0.89 20.23
N ARG A 8 44.35 0.95 21.51
CA ARG A 8 43.60 -0.07 22.25
C ARG A 8 42.20 -0.24 21.62
N ASN A 9 42.01 -1.30 20.87
CA ASN A 9 40.68 -1.82 20.56
C ASN A 9 40.19 -2.56 21.82
N SER A 10 39.34 -1.90 22.60
CA SER A 10 38.54 -2.56 23.62
C SER A 10 37.43 -3.37 22.90
N GLY A 11 37.59 -4.67 22.86
CA GLY A 11 36.61 -5.62 22.33
C GLY A 11 35.26 -5.43 23.03
N SER A 12 34.28 -4.94 22.30
CA SER A 12 32.90 -4.91 22.74
C SER A 12 32.28 -6.28 22.52
N PHE A 13 31.86 -6.92 23.59
CA PHE A 13 31.26 -8.26 23.62
C PHE A 13 29.92 -8.38 22.88
N LEU A 14 29.35 -7.29 22.34
CA LEU A 14 28.05 -7.28 21.67
C LEU A 14 28.21 -6.66 20.28
N SER A 15 27.62 -7.30 19.28
CA SER A 15 27.56 -6.76 17.92
C SER A 15 26.83 -5.42 17.88
N ASP A 16 27.24 -4.52 16.97
CA ASP A 16 26.65 -3.20 16.85
C ASP A 16 25.14 -3.26 16.51
N GLU A 17 24.69 -4.30 15.80
CA GLU A 17 23.28 -4.55 15.52
C GLU A 17 22.49 -4.90 16.80
N PHE A 18 23.07 -5.72 17.68
CA PHE A 18 22.44 -6.09 18.95
C PHE A 18 22.33 -4.90 19.90
N ARG A 19 23.34 -4.01 19.92
CA ARG A 19 23.27 -2.73 20.66
C ARG A 19 22.20 -1.81 20.11
N ALA A 20 22.08 -1.70 18.79
CA ALA A 20 21.04 -0.92 18.14
C ALA A 20 19.63 -1.45 18.45
N ALA A 21 19.45 -2.77 18.46
CA ALA A 21 18.20 -3.41 18.81
C ALA A 21 17.81 -3.16 20.28
N ILE A 22 18.76 -3.30 21.22
CA ILE A 22 18.52 -3.01 22.64
C ILE A 22 18.17 -1.52 22.81
N ALA A 23 18.94 -0.62 22.19
CA ALA A 23 18.67 0.83 22.27
C ALA A 23 17.29 1.20 21.72
N ARG A 24 16.80 0.51 20.68
CA ARG A 24 15.45 0.66 20.15
C ARG A 24 14.40 0.23 21.18
N ARG A 25 14.53 -0.97 21.74
CA ARG A 25 13.60 -1.48 22.76
C ARG A 25 13.58 -0.61 24.02
N CYS A 26 14.75 -0.12 24.46
CA CYS A 26 14.82 0.82 25.57
C CYS A 26 14.07 2.14 25.27
N ARG A 27 14.19 2.70 24.05
CA ARG A 27 13.45 3.90 23.65
C ARG A 27 11.94 3.65 23.63
N GLU A 28 11.48 2.53 23.07
CA GLU A 28 10.07 2.14 23.04
C GLU A 28 9.51 2.03 24.47
N LEU A 29 10.24 1.37 25.38
CA LEU A 29 9.85 1.24 26.80
C LEU A 29 9.81 2.59 27.50
N ILE A 30 10.80 3.46 27.32
CA ILE A 30 10.81 4.83 27.89
C ILE A 30 9.60 5.61 27.33
N GLY A 31 9.32 5.47 26.03
CA GLY A 31 8.15 6.10 25.39
C GLY A 31 6.84 5.63 26.01
N LEU A 32 6.70 4.31 26.25
CA LEU A 32 5.51 3.73 26.86
C LEU A 32 5.31 4.19 28.32
N VAL A 33 6.40 4.20 29.12
CA VAL A 33 6.37 4.68 30.50
C VAL A 33 5.96 6.16 30.55
N LEU A 34 6.51 6.99 29.64
CA LEU A 34 6.16 8.41 29.55
C LEU A 34 4.70 8.62 29.15
N LEU A 35 4.19 7.82 28.21
CA LEU A 35 2.76 7.86 27.84
C LEU A 35 1.87 7.44 28.99
N GLY A 36 2.26 6.42 29.75
CA GLY A 36 1.56 5.99 30.97
C GLY A 36 1.51 7.10 32.03
N ALA A 37 2.64 7.78 32.28
CA ALA A 37 2.73 8.89 33.21
C ALA A 37 1.87 10.09 32.77
N VAL A 38 1.87 10.40 31.47
CA VAL A 38 1.01 11.44 30.87
C VAL A 38 -0.47 11.07 30.99
N ALA A 39 -0.84 9.83 30.74
CA ALA A 39 -2.22 9.35 30.88
C ALA A 39 -2.69 9.43 32.36
N ALA A 40 -1.83 9.05 33.30
CA ALA A 40 -2.08 9.18 34.72
C ALA A 40 -2.26 10.66 35.14
N ALA A 41 -1.35 11.55 34.72
CA ALA A 41 -1.45 12.97 34.99
C ALA A 41 -2.71 13.60 34.38
N ALA A 42 -3.07 13.20 33.16
CA ALA A 42 -4.30 13.64 32.52
C ALA A 42 -5.56 13.16 33.28
N ALA A 43 -5.56 11.91 33.74
CA ALA A 43 -6.66 11.36 34.55
C ALA A 43 -6.76 12.10 35.91
N ALA A 44 -5.63 12.40 36.57
CA ALA A 44 -5.60 13.15 37.81
C ALA A 44 -6.18 14.57 37.63
N LEU A 45 -5.77 15.29 36.57
CA LEU A 45 -6.27 16.62 36.26
C LEU A 45 -7.75 16.62 35.85
N ALA A 46 -8.19 15.61 35.07
CA ALA A 46 -9.58 15.50 34.65
C ALA A 46 -10.57 15.20 35.79
N THR A 47 -10.06 14.53 36.83
CA THR A 47 -10.85 14.18 38.03
C THR A 47 -10.52 15.05 39.24
N TRP A 48 -9.84 16.18 39.03
CA TRP A 48 -9.53 17.14 40.08
C TRP A 48 -10.77 17.71 40.72
N SER A 49 -10.77 17.78 42.05
CA SER A 49 -11.82 18.38 42.84
C SER A 49 -11.19 19.20 44.00
N VAL A 50 -11.67 20.41 44.19
CA VAL A 50 -11.21 21.31 45.30
C VAL A 50 -11.48 20.73 46.69
N ASN A 51 -12.47 19.82 46.81
CA ASN A 51 -12.85 19.21 48.06
C ASN A 51 -12.00 17.96 48.42
N ASP A 52 -11.11 17.55 47.56
CA ASP A 52 -10.23 16.40 47.83
C ASP A 52 -9.12 16.81 48.80
N PRO A 53 -8.69 15.93 49.71
CA PRO A 53 -7.59 16.18 50.62
C PRO A 53 -6.29 16.44 49.84
N SER A 54 -5.69 17.62 50.09
CA SER A 54 -4.46 18.05 49.45
C SER A 54 -3.61 18.84 50.44
N PHE A 55 -2.42 19.31 50.04
CA PHE A 55 -1.58 20.17 50.90
C PHE A 55 -2.26 21.53 51.25
N SER A 56 -3.20 21.99 50.45
CA SER A 56 -3.95 23.21 50.63
C SER A 56 -5.30 23.03 51.31
N HIS A 57 -5.83 21.78 51.36
CA HIS A 57 -7.12 21.47 51.94
C HIS A 57 -7.04 20.23 52.83
N ALA A 58 -7.01 20.44 54.14
CA ALA A 58 -7.08 19.39 55.15
C ALA A 58 -8.55 19.01 55.37
N THR A 59 -9.07 18.03 54.66
CA THR A 59 -10.42 17.48 54.79
C THR A 59 -10.41 15.98 55.04
N ASN A 60 -11.35 15.45 55.81
CA ASN A 60 -11.59 14.03 56.01
C ASN A 60 -12.58 13.46 54.96
N ALA A 61 -12.83 14.19 53.87
CA ALA A 61 -13.74 13.74 52.81
C ALA A 61 -13.14 12.56 52.00
N PRO A 62 -13.95 11.65 51.48
CA PRO A 62 -13.43 10.60 50.61
C PRO A 62 -12.87 11.20 49.32
N VAL A 63 -11.67 10.74 48.95
CA VAL A 63 -10.96 11.19 47.72
C VAL A 63 -11.77 10.82 46.46
N ARG A 64 -12.06 11.79 45.62
CA ARG A 64 -12.78 11.64 44.36
C ARG A 64 -11.87 11.44 43.17
N ASN A 65 -10.58 11.79 43.33
CA ASN A 65 -9.60 11.64 42.27
C ASN A 65 -9.40 10.15 41.94
N VAL A 66 -9.40 9.82 40.63
CA VAL A 66 -9.28 8.42 40.17
C VAL A 66 -7.95 7.79 40.59
N LEU A 67 -6.87 8.58 40.77
CA LEU A 67 -5.56 8.10 41.21
C LEU A 67 -5.39 8.15 42.75
N GLY A 68 -6.49 8.32 43.49
CA GLY A 68 -6.43 8.37 44.95
C GLY A 68 -5.79 9.65 45.47
N ALA A 69 -5.30 9.61 46.72
CA ALA A 69 -4.77 10.80 47.42
C ALA A 69 -3.56 11.41 46.70
N GLU A 70 -2.67 10.61 46.17
CA GLU A 70 -1.50 11.10 45.45
C GLU A 70 -1.89 11.86 44.18
N GLY A 71 -2.89 11.34 43.41
CA GLY A 71 -3.44 12.02 42.24
C GLY A 71 -4.13 13.34 42.60
N ALA A 72 -4.85 13.40 43.72
CA ALA A 72 -5.48 14.59 44.20
C ALA A 72 -4.48 15.66 44.56
N ILE A 73 -3.41 15.33 45.31
CA ILE A 73 -2.32 16.25 45.68
C ILE A 73 -1.61 16.80 44.44
N ALA A 74 -1.24 15.94 43.50
CA ALA A 74 -0.52 16.32 42.27
C ALA A 74 -1.40 17.24 41.38
N ALA A 75 -2.67 16.92 41.21
CA ALA A 75 -3.62 17.71 40.42
C ALA A 75 -3.89 19.05 41.04
N ASP A 76 -4.07 19.11 42.37
CA ASP A 76 -4.29 20.34 43.11
C ASP A 76 -3.08 21.28 43.05
N LEU A 77 -1.87 20.75 43.23
CA LEU A 77 -0.64 21.51 43.07
C LEU A 77 -0.49 22.11 41.65
N ALA A 78 -0.76 21.28 40.62
CA ALA A 78 -0.69 21.76 39.25
C ALA A 78 -1.74 22.84 38.95
N MET A 79 -2.96 22.71 39.47
CA MET A 79 -4.04 23.67 39.28
C MET A 79 -3.78 24.97 40.04
N GLN A 80 -3.20 24.91 41.22
CA GLN A 80 -2.83 26.12 42.00
C GLN A 80 -1.69 26.88 41.35
N LEU A 81 -0.66 26.17 40.84
CA LEU A 81 0.50 26.80 40.20
C LEU A 81 0.17 27.37 38.82
N PHE A 82 -0.49 26.59 37.97
CA PHE A 82 -0.67 26.89 36.55
C PHE A 82 -2.14 27.08 36.12
N GLY A 83 -3.09 26.78 36.99
CA GLY A 83 -4.51 26.85 36.63
C GLY A 83 -4.84 25.99 35.41
N LEU A 84 -5.66 26.50 34.48
CA LEU A 84 -5.98 25.81 33.23
C LEU A 84 -4.77 25.57 32.33
N ALA A 85 -3.68 26.30 32.47
CA ALA A 85 -2.44 26.07 31.77
C ALA A 85 -1.73 24.77 32.20
N ALA A 86 -2.18 24.08 33.25
CA ALA A 86 -1.72 22.76 33.66
C ALA A 86 -1.81 21.72 32.51
N ILE A 87 -2.72 21.92 31.56
CA ILE A 87 -2.79 21.10 30.32
C ILE A 87 -1.46 21.17 29.54
N ALA A 88 -0.75 22.32 29.57
CA ALA A 88 0.54 22.45 28.90
C ALA A 88 1.67 21.65 29.58
N VAL A 89 1.47 21.16 30.82
CA VAL A 89 2.41 20.25 31.51
C VAL A 89 2.45 18.89 30.81
N ILE A 90 1.30 18.38 30.38
CA ILE A 90 1.16 17.02 29.85
C ILE A 90 1.33 16.93 28.33
N LEU A 91 1.07 18.01 27.58
CA LEU A 91 1.00 17.98 26.13
C LEU A 91 2.35 17.67 25.43
N PRO A 92 3.47 18.40 25.68
CA PRO A 92 4.76 18.09 25.09
C PRO A 92 5.33 16.72 25.53
N PRO A 93 5.31 16.33 26.84
CA PRO A 93 5.72 14.98 27.23
C PRO A 93 4.92 13.88 26.57
N GLY A 94 3.62 14.04 26.34
CA GLY A 94 2.78 13.10 25.61
C GLY A 94 3.25 12.89 24.16
N LEU A 95 3.58 13.99 23.48
CA LEU A 95 4.13 13.92 22.12
C LEU A 95 5.55 13.34 22.09
N TRP A 96 6.36 13.58 23.10
CA TRP A 96 7.69 12.94 23.22
C TRP A 96 7.57 11.45 23.46
N GLY A 97 6.65 11.02 24.35
CA GLY A 97 6.36 9.62 24.61
C GLY A 97 5.91 8.90 23.34
N TRP A 98 5.01 9.51 22.59
CA TRP A 98 4.57 8.98 21.30
C TRP A 98 5.70 8.87 20.28
N ARG A 99 6.58 9.88 20.18
CA ARG A 99 7.73 9.85 19.27
C ARG A 99 8.72 8.75 19.64
N LEU A 100 9.04 8.60 20.92
CA LEU A 100 9.93 7.54 21.41
C LEU A 100 9.34 6.14 21.18
N PHE A 101 8.05 5.98 21.43
CA PHE A 101 7.33 4.74 21.18
C PHE A 101 7.29 4.38 19.67
N SER A 102 7.19 5.39 18.79
CA SER A 102 7.22 5.23 17.34
C SER A 102 8.66 5.17 16.75
N ASP A 103 9.66 4.84 17.55
CA ASP A 103 11.10 4.76 17.20
C ASP A 103 11.66 6.02 16.54
N ARG A 104 11.10 7.19 16.88
CA ARG A 104 11.62 8.48 16.41
C ARG A 104 12.48 9.12 17.51
N PRO A 105 13.78 9.38 17.28
CA PRO A 105 14.65 9.96 18.30
C PRO A 105 14.20 11.37 18.68
N LEU A 106 14.41 11.72 19.95
CA LEU A 106 14.21 13.09 20.45
C LEU A 106 15.51 13.87 20.29
N ASP A 107 15.66 14.52 19.12
CA ASP A 107 16.79 15.39 18.90
C ASP A 107 16.65 16.70 19.70
N ARG A 108 17.78 17.23 20.17
CA ARG A 108 17.86 18.53 20.86
C ARG A 108 16.94 18.64 22.09
N LEU A 109 17.04 17.69 23.01
CA LEU A 109 16.21 17.67 24.23
C LEU A 109 16.32 18.96 25.05
N ARG A 110 17.53 19.55 25.20
CA ARG A 110 17.76 20.78 25.99
C ARG A 110 16.91 21.97 25.52
N PRO A 111 16.94 22.40 24.24
CA PRO A 111 16.09 23.49 23.79
C PRO A 111 14.60 23.17 23.83
N ARG A 112 14.19 21.90 23.70
CA ARG A 112 12.77 21.50 23.85
C ARG A 112 12.29 21.66 25.29
N LEU A 113 13.11 21.24 26.26
CA LEU A 113 12.81 21.44 27.69
C LEU A 113 12.72 22.93 28.03
N ALA A 114 13.65 23.75 27.55
CA ALA A 114 13.61 25.19 27.74
C ALA A 114 12.34 25.82 27.13
N ALA A 115 12.00 25.44 25.89
CA ALA A 115 10.80 25.88 25.20
C ALA A 115 9.51 25.43 25.93
N TRP A 116 9.50 24.20 26.49
CA TRP A 116 8.38 23.72 27.30
C TRP A 116 8.15 24.55 28.54
N ILE A 117 9.21 24.82 29.33
CA ILE A 117 9.12 25.65 30.55
C ILE A 117 8.65 27.05 30.20
N VAL A 118 9.25 27.71 29.19
CA VAL A 118 8.85 29.05 28.74
C VAL A 118 7.40 29.03 28.24
N GLY A 119 7.01 28.03 27.46
CA GLY A 119 5.66 27.87 26.94
C GLY A 119 4.62 27.70 28.05
N LEU A 120 4.95 26.92 29.09
CA LEU A 120 4.09 26.72 30.26
C LEU A 120 3.86 28.02 31.04
N VAL A 121 4.93 28.78 31.30
CA VAL A 121 4.88 30.09 32.01
C VAL A 121 4.06 31.10 31.20
N LEU A 122 4.27 31.19 29.90
CA LEU A 122 3.51 32.12 29.04
C LEU A 122 2.04 31.69 28.88
N ALA A 123 1.76 30.37 28.79
CA ALA A 123 0.38 29.86 28.79
C ALA A 123 -0.36 30.18 30.08
N ALA A 124 0.32 30.09 31.23
CA ALA A 124 -0.23 30.52 32.54
C ALA A 124 -0.52 32.05 32.57
N GLY A 125 0.39 32.86 32.05
CA GLY A 125 0.20 34.31 31.87
C GLY A 125 -1.00 34.64 30.98
N PHE A 126 -1.15 33.93 29.86
CA PHE A 126 -2.32 34.05 28.98
C PHE A 126 -3.62 33.71 29.72
N ALA A 127 -3.63 32.59 30.44
CA ALA A 127 -4.79 32.15 31.19
C ALA A 127 -5.20 33.16 32.30
N SER A 128 -4.24 33.82 32.96
CA SER A 128 -4.53 34.89 33.94
C SER A 128 -5.08 36.17 33.31
N CYS A 129 -4.91 36.37 31.99
CA CYS A 129 -5.59 37.46 31.27
C CYS A 129 -7.07 37.19 31.01
N LEU A 130 -7.55 35.96 31.18
CA LEU A 130 -8.95 35.61 30.95
C LEU A 130 -9.82 36.09 32.15
N PRO A 131 -11.04 36.54 31.90
CA PRO A 131 -11.93 36.97 32.96
C PRO A 131 -12.28 35.78 33.85
N ARG A 132 -12.20 35.97 35.19
CA ARG A 132 -12.62 34.97 36.18
C ARG A 132 -14.10 34.66 36.01
N THR A 133 -14.46 33.41 35.90
CA THR A 133 -15.86 33.00 35.92
C THR A 133 -16.37 32.91 37.37
N ALA A 134 -17.67 33.14 37.58
CA ALA A 134 -18.28 33.07 38.91
C ALA A 134 -18.13 31.70 39.61
N HIS A 135 -17.84 30.65 38.84
CA HIS A 135 -17.67 29.28 39.33
C HIS A 135 -16.20 28.86 39.47
N TRP A 136 -15.20 29.78 39.28
CA TRP A 136 -13.80 29.44 39.46
C TRP A 136 -13.48 29.23 40.94
N PRO A 137 -13.04 28.03 41.36
CA PRO A 137 -12.99 27.68 42.78
C PRO A 137 -11.71 28.11 43.50
N LEU A 138 -10.67 28.53 42.78
CA LEU A 138 -9.40 28.90 43.39
C LEU A 138 -9.30 30.42 43.66
N PRO A 139 -8.58 30.83 44.69
CA PRO A 139 -8.37 32.24 45.00
C PRO A 139 -7.46 32.94 43.97
N SER A 140 -6.57 32.21 43.30
CA SER A 140 -5.75 32.69 42.20
C SER A 140 -6.54 32.85 40.90
N GLY A 141 -5.99 33.60 39.91
CA GLY A 141 -6.56 33.71 38.57
C GLY A 141 -6.63 32.36 37.86
N ILE A 142 -7.30 32.35 36.68
CA ILE A 142 -7.46 31.13 35.85
C ILE A 142 -6.11 30.53 35.41
N GLY A 143 -5.03 31.33 35.41
CA GLY A 143 -3.65 30.90 35.16
C GLY A 143 -2.85 30.50 36.41
N GLY A 144 -3.48 30.42 37.57
CA GLY A 144 -2.81 30.07 38.82
C GLY A 144 -1.85 31.13 39.34
N VAL A 145 -1.08 30.76 40.36
CA VAL A 145 -0.12 31.69 41.01
C VAL A 145 0.95 32.18 40.05
N ILE A 146 1.47 31.32 39.21
CA ILE A 146 2.52 31.66 38.22
C ILE A 146 1.97 32.59 37.14
N GLY A 147 0.76 32.34 36.64
CA GLY A 147 0.14 33.23 35.66
C GLY A 147 -0.13 34.63 36.21
N ASP A 148 -0.63 34.71 37.44
CA ASP A 148 -0.84 36.01 38.12
C ASP A 148 0.48 36.73 38.38
N ALA A 149 1.57 36.04 38.73
CA ALA A 149 2.91 36.60 38.87
C ALA A 149 3.45 37.15 37.53
N VAL A 150 3.28 36.44 36.42
CA VAL A 150 3.67 36.88 35.07
C VAL A 150 2.91 38.13 34.66
N LEU A 151 1.60 38.18 34.94
CA LEU A 151 0.78 39.36 34.63
C LEU A 151 1.20 40.56 35.46
N ARG A 152 1.48 40.40 36.78
CA ARG A 152 2.01 41.46 37.64
C ARG A 152 3.40 41.95 37.18
N PHE A 153 4.27 41.02 36.76
CA PHE A 153 5.58 41.37 36.22
C PHE A 153 5.45 42.20 34.94
N ALA A 154 4.55 41.80 34.02
CA ALA A 154 4.27 42.58 32.82
C ALA A 154 3.71 43.97 33.13
N ALA A 155 2.82 44.08 34.14
CA ALA A 155 2.29 45.35 34.61
C ALA A 155 3.39 46.26 35.23
N SER A 156 4.35 45.67 35.96
CA SER A 156 5.49 46.42 36.54
C SER A 156 6.43 46.97 35.46
N LEU A 157 6.63 46.19 34.36
CA LEU A 157 7.41 46.66 33.21
C LEU A 157 6.71 47.78 32.42
N ALA A 158 5.37 47.75 32.38
CA ALA A 158 4.58 48.80 31.72
C ALA A 158 4.41 50.06 32.60
N GLY A 159 4.83 50.04 33.84
CA GLY A 159 4.73 51.17 34.78
C GLY A 159 3.31 51.50 35.22
N ALA A 160 2.31 50.73 34.82
CA ALA A 160 0.89 50.92 35.18
C ALA A 160 0.12 49.57 35.15
N PRO A 161 -0.98 49.44 35.88
CA PRO A 161 -1.84 48.27 35.78
C PRO A 161 -2.33 48.10 34.33
N LEU A 162 -2.18 46.89 33.79
CA LEU A 162 -2.60 46.55 32.41
C LEU A 162 -4.13 46.63 32.35
N GLN A 163 -4.65 47.72 31.69
CA GLN A 163 -6.08 47.91 31.44
C GLN A 163 -6.36 48.22 29.98
N GLY A 164 -7.53 47.90 29.47
CA GLY A 164 -7.95 48.18 28.09
C GLY A 164 -7.02 47.59 27.05
N MET A 165 -6.47 48.45 26.17
CA MET A 165 -5.62 48.02 25.06
C MET A 165 -4.32 47.31 25.53
N GLY A 166 -3.71 47.74 26.65
CA GLY A 166 -2.52 47.10 27.21
C GLY A 166 -2.77 45.67 27.69
N HIS A 167 -3.93 45.40 28.22
CA HIS A 167 -4.34 44.06 28.64
C HIS A 167 -4.56 43.11 27.43
N THR A 168 -5.22 43.60 26.36
CA THR A 168 -5.43 42.81 25.14
C THR A 168 -4.12 42.52 24.40
N VAL A 169 -3.18 43.48 24.41
CA VAL A 169 -1.84 43.27 23.82
C VAL A 169 -1.07 42.22 24.62
N ALA A 170 -1.07 42.28 25.94
CA ALA A 170 -0.42 41.30 26.82
C ALA A 170 -1.02 39.90 26.60
N GLN A 171 -2.35 39.79 26.53
CA GLN A 171 -3.07 38.56 26.26
C GLN A 171 -2.68 37.95 24.92
N ALA A 172 -2.70 38.75 23.85
CA ALA A 172 -2.31 38.29 22.51
C ALA A 172 -0.84 37.85 22.45
N SER A 173 0.06 38.63 23.10
CA SER A 173 1.50 38.33 23.15
C SER A 173 1.78 37.01 23.91
N PHE A 174 1.23 36.85 25.10
CA PHE A 174 1.40 35.64 25.90
C PHE A 174 0.80 34.42 25.19
N GLY A 175 -0.36 34.59 24.55
CA GLY A 175 -1.00 33.53 23.80
C GLY A 175 -0.17 33.08 22.58
N ALA A 176 0.28 34.04 21.77
CA ALA A 176 1.05 33.74 20.56
C ALA A 176 2.44 33.17 20.90
N LEU A 177 3.19 33.78 21.81
CA LEU A 177 4.52 33.31 22.22
C LEU A 177 4.45 32.00 23.00
N GLY A 178 3.45 31.81 23.87
CA GLY A 178 3.23 30.58 24.61
C GLY A 178 2.89 29.41 23.67
N PHE A 179 2.01 29.63 22.70
CA PHE A 179 1.68 28.66 21.69
C PHE A 179 2.90 28.27 20.81
N ALA A 180 3.65 29.26 20.33
CA ALA A 180 4.87 29.03 19.56
C ALA A 180 5.90 28.22 20.37
N ALA A 181 6.10 28.54 21.63
CA ALA A 181 7.02 27.83 22.52
C ALA A 181 6.59 26.38 22.76
N ILE A 182 5.29 26.11 22.95
CA ILE A 182 4.74 24.75 23.10
C ILE A 182 4.90 23.96 21.80
N VAL A 183 4.67 24.57 20.63
CA VAL A 183 4.85 23.95 19.31
C VAL A 183 6.32 23.58 19.10
N ILE A 184 7.26 24.46 19.46
CA ILE A 184 8.70 24.19 19.44
C ILE A 184 9.05 23.04 20.39
N ALA A 185 8.54 23.06 21.62
CA ALA A 185 8.74 21.98 22.60
C ALA A 185 8.23 20.63 22.07
N ALA A 186 7.08 20.61 21.42
CA ALA A 186 6.51 19.43 20.76
C ALA A 186 7.37 18.89 19.60
N GLY A 187 8.28 19.71 19.06
CA GLY A 187 9.25 19.34 18.04
C GLY A 187 8.85 19.70 16.61
N PHE A 188 7.91 20.61 16.46
CA PHE A 188 7.63 21.26 15.19
C PHE A 188 8.59 22.45 15.01
N GLY A 189 9.20 22.58 13.84
CA GLY A 189 10.09 23.71 13.50
C GLY A 189 11.58 23.39 13.44
N PHE A 190 12.04 22.17 13.79
CA PHE A 190 13.43 21.74 13.64
C PHE A 190 13.54 20.65 12.57
N HIS A 191 13.33 20.99 11.31
CA HIS A 191 13.73 20.13 10.19
C HIS A 191 15.20 20.44 9.86
N ARG A 192 16.10 19.52 10.22
CA ARG A 192 17.44 19.50 9.66
C ARG A 192 17.41 18.54 8.49
N SER A 193 17.74 19.04 7.33
CA SER A 193 18.02 18.23 6.14
C SER A 193 19.10 17.18 6.48
N ASP A 194 18.75 15.89 6.37
CA ASP A 194 19.66 14.74 6.60
C ASP A 194 20.76 14.59 5.54
N LYS A 195 21.14 15.67 4.85
CA LYS A 195 22.23 15.64 3.88
C LYS A 195 23.64 15.51 4.48
N ALA A 196 23.81 15.74 5.77
CA ALA A 196 25.14 15.66 6.41
C ALA A 196 25.52 14.25 6.87
N SER A 197 24.57 13.35 7.11
CA SER A 197 24.86 11.99 7.58
C SER A 197 25.02 10.96 6.46
N ALA A 198 24.58 11.27 5.25
CA ALA A 198 24.79 10.44 4.07
C ALA A 198 26.20 10.66 3.46
N MET A 199 26.80 11.82 3.70
CA MET A 199 28.10 12.17 3.10
C MET A 199 29.31 11.66 3.88
N GLN A 200 29.11 11.13 5.08
CA GLN A 200 30.18 10.55 5.91
C GLN A 200 30.35 9.04 5.79
N ARG A 201 29.51 8.37 4.96
CA ARG A 201 29.59 6.92 4.67
C ARG A 201 30.08 6.58 3.27
N ILE A 202 30.36 7.58 2.43
CA ILE A 202 30.95 7.39 1.09
C ILE A 202 32.21 8.26 1.01
N GLY A 203 33.18 7.91 1.78
CA GLY A 203 34.47 8.57 1.82
C GLY A 203 35.62 7.57 1.84
N THR A 204 35.67 6.66 0.88
CA THR A 204 36.86 5.97 0.41
C THR A 204 36.55 5.33 -0.93
N ALA A 205 36.61 6.08 -2.01
CA ALA A 205 37.01 5.68 -3.36
C ALA A 205 36.94 6.88 -4.28
N GLU A 206 38.11 7.33 -4.63
CA GLU A 206 38.51 7.97 -5.90
C GLU A 206 38.06 9.39 -6.23
N ASP A 207 39.11 10.19 -6.29
CA ASP A 207 39.27 11.52 -6.89
C ASP A 207 38.73 11.59 -8.33
N GLU A 208 38.20 12.71 -8.67
CA GLU A 208 38.52 13.66 -9.72
C GLU A 208 37.28 14.40 -10.26
N ALA A 209 37.52 15.70 -10.33
CA ALA A 209 36.99 16.75 -11.22
C ALA A 209 35.62 17.38 -10.93
N ASP A 210 35.70 18.53 -10.40
CA ASP A 210 35.54 19.88 -10.98
C ASP A 210 34.17 20.55 -10.90
N ASP A 211 34.23 21.70 -10.27
CA ASP A 211 33.51 22.97 -10.41
C ASP A 211 32.01 23.10 -10.46
N GLY A 212 31.56 23.96 -9.58
CA GLY A 212 30.48 24.86 -9.94
C GLY A 212 29.37 25.13 -8.91
N ALA A 213 29.72 25.92 -7.92
CA ALA A 213 29.02 27.12 -7.45
C ALA A 213 27.52 27.10 -7.09
N ASN A 214 27.29 27.57 -5.89
CA ASN A 214 26.25 28.46 -5.38
C ASN A 214 24.87 27.85 -4.99
N GLY A 215 24.80 27.71 -3.68
CA GLY A 215 23.53 27.63 -2.96
C GLY A 215 22.84 28.98 -2.90
N ASP A 216 21.56 28.98 -3.01
CA ASP A 216 20.73 30.05 -2.49
C ASP A 216 19.56 29.46 -1.71
N GLY A 217 19.37 29.95 -0.51
CA GLY A 217 18.47 29.44 0.48
C GLY A 217 17.01 29.75 0.15
N ASP A 218 16.25 28.71 0.01
CA ASP A 218 14.78 28.81 -0.11
C ASP A 218 14.15 28.97 1.27
N ARG A 219 13.78 30.23 1.58
CA ARG A 219 12.93 30.55 2.73
C ARG A 219 11.53 29.99 2.46
N ALA A 220 11.21 28.89 3.14
CA ALA A 220 9.85 28.36 3.15
C ALA A 220 8.91 29.37 3.80
N SER A 221 8.17 30.10 3.00
CA SER A 221 7.02 30.90 3.43
C SER A 221 5.92 29.94 3.89
N VAL A 222 5.63 29.94 5.20
CA VAL A 222 4.51 29.21 5.77
C VAL A 222 3.24 29.88 5.27
N SER A 223 2.52 29.24 4.34
CA SER A 223 1.26 29.78 3.83
C SER A 223 0.19 29.73 4.93
N ILE A 224 -0.51 30.84 5.14
CA ILE A 224 -1.62 30.98 6.09
C ILE A 224 -2.70 29.89 5.81
N GLY A 225 -2.84 29.42 4.59
CA GLY A 225 -3.75 28.34 4.20
C GLY A 225 -3.49 27.00 4.88
N TRP A 226 -2.22 26.65 5.15
CA TRP A 226 -1.89 25.44 5.89
C TRP A 226 -2.36 25.52 7.34
N LEU A 227 -2.23 26.69 7.95
CA LEU A 227 -2.63 26.95 9.35
C LEU A 227 -4.14 26.87 9.52
N VAL A 228 -4.90 27.39 8.54
CA VAL A 228 -6.37 27.30 8.50
C VAL A 228 -6.81 25.84 8.29
N HIS A 229 -6.15 25.10 7.42
CA HIS A 229 -6.48 23.70 7.16
C HIS A 229 -6.12 22.80 8.35
N ALA A 230 -5.02 23.07 9.04
CA ALA A 230 -4.65 22.39 10.28
C ALA A 230 -5.67 22.67 11.39
N LEU A 231 -6.12 23.91 11.53
CA LEU A 231 -7.11 24.30 12.54
C LEU A 231 -8.48 23.67 12.28
N LEU A 232 -8.93 23.63 11.04
CA LEU A 232 -10.19 22.99 10.63
C LEU A 232 -10.14 21.47 10.81
N SER A 233 -9.01 20.84 10.51
CA SER A 233 -8.82 19.40 10.73
C SER A 233 -8.73 19.04 12.22
N LEU A 234 -8.13 19.90 13.04
CA LEU A 234 -8.11 19.76 14.49
C LEU A 234 -9.53 19.87 15.08
N ARG A 235 -10.32 20.86 14.61
CA ARG A 235 -11.72 21.01 15.01
C ARG A 235 -12.56 19.78 14.65
N ALA A 236 -12.40 19.23 13.46
CA ALA A 236 -13.12 18.02 13.03
C ALA A 236 -12.72 16.77 13.83
N ARG A 237 -11.46 16.67 14.25
CA ARG A 237 -10.97 15.59 15.12
C ARG A 237 -11.45 15.77 16.56
N ALA A 238 -11.45 16.99 17.09
CA ALA A 238 -11.94 17.30 18.42
C ALA A 238 -13.44 17.02 18.57
N VAL A 239 -14.26 17.33 17.56
CA VAL A 239 -15.69 17.04 17.53
C VAL A 239 -15.94 15.51 17.50
N ARG A 240 -15.15 14.75 16.74
CA ARG A 240 -15.26 13.27 16.70
C ARG A 240 -14.82 12.65 18.03
N LEU A 241 -13.79 13.18 18.66
CA LEU A 241 -13.32 12.71 19.97
C LEU A 241 -14.37 13.01 21.07
N ALA A 242 -14.95 14.22 21.07
CA ALA A 242 -16.02 14.60 21.98
C ALA A 242 -17.27 13.73 21.80
N ALA A 243 -17.64 13.37 20.55
CA ALA A 243 -18.72 12.46 20.26
C ALA A 243 -18.41 11.03 20.74
N ALA A 244 -17.19 10.54 20.57
CA ALA A 244 -16.76 9.23 21.04
C ALA A 244 -16.71 9.15 22.58
N VAL A 245 -16.26 10.19 23.26
CA VAL A 245 -16.27 10.28 24.73
C VAL A 245 -17.70 10.41 25.25
N GLY A 246 -18.56 11.16 24.56
CA GLY A 246 -19.97 11.28 24.91
C GLY A 246 -20.71 9.93 24.80
N THR A 247 -20.44 9.14 23.75
CA THR A 247 -21.03 7.78 23.60
C THR A 247 -20.48 6.79 24.63
N ALA A 248 -19.17 6.88 24.96
CA ALA A 248 -18.57 6.05 26.01
C ALA A 248 -19.13 6.38 27.41
N CYS A 249 -19.32 7.65 27.74
CA CYS A 249 -19.98 8.07 28.97
C CYS A 249 -21.46 7.62 29.02
N ALA A 250 -22.19 7.74 27.90
CA ALA A 250 -23.59 7.31 27.85
C ALA A 250 -23.75 5.79 28.05
N THR A 251 -22.80 4.98 27.58
CA THR A 251 -22.80 3.51 27.79
C THR A 251 -22.46 3.12 29.23
N LEU A 252 -21.59 3.90 29.90
CA LEU A 252 -21.27 3.68 31.32
C LEU A 252 -22.43 4.04 32.26
N PHE A 253 -23.21 5.10 31.95
CA PHE A 253 -24.39 5.48 32.74
C PHE A 253 -25.61 4.58 32.52
N ARG A 254 -25.71 3.90 31.36
CA ARG A 254 -26.82 2.94 31.08
C ARG A 254 -26.71 1.60 31.81
N ARG A 255 -25.60 1.28 32.46
CA ARG A 255 -25.41 0.01 33.20
C ARG A 255 -25.99 -0.01 34.61
N ARG A 256 -26.70 1.02 35.06
CA ARG A 256 -27.22 1.10 36.43
C ARG A 256 -28.75 1.17 36.57
N ALA A 257 -29.51 0.82 35.54
CA ALA A 257 -30.95 0.69 35.68
C ALA A 257 -31.42 -0.61 35.04
N ARG A 258 -31.70 -1.65 35.86
CA ARG A 258 -32.50 -2.82 35.49
C ARG A 258 -33.95 -2.41 35.63
N PRO A 259 -34.82 -2.56 34.63
CA PRO A 259 -36.25 -2.69 34.84
C PRO A 259 -36.65 -4.16 34.70
N SER A 260 -37.57 -4.54 35.60
CA SER A 260 -38.27 -5.79 35.64
C SER A 260 -39.14 -6.03 34.40
N ARG A 261 -39.24 -7.29 34.07
CA ARG A 261 -40.06 -7.94 33.05
C ARG A 261 -41.55 -7.72 33.30
N ALA A 262 -42.28 -7.20 32.32
CA ALA A 262 -43.73 -7.33 32.20
C ALA A 262 -44.10 -7.69 30.77
N GLU A 263 -44.94 -8.73 30.63
CA GLU A 263 -45.42 -9.30 29.37
C GLU A 263 -46.43 -8.39 28.67
N PRO A 264 -46.57 -8.47 27.32
CA PRO A 264 -47.53 -7.64 26.60
C PRO A 264 -48.91 -8.30 26.51
N LYS A 265 -49.97 -7.56 26.80
CA LYS A 265 -51.35 -7.88 26.45
C LYS A 265 -51.68 -7.18 25.11
N MET A 266 -52.26 -8.00 24.22
CA MET A 266 -52.92 -7.56 22.99
C MET A 266 -54.26 -6.91 23.28
N GLY A 267 -54.66 -5.89 22.51
CA GLY A 267 -56.02 -5.39 22.36
C GLY A 267 -56.05 -4.28 21.30
N PRO A 268 -57.14 -4.11 20.57
CA PRO A 268 -57.12 -3.73 19.16
C PRO A 268 -57.56 -2.29 18.90
N GLY A 269 -57.25 -1.83 17.71
CA GLY A 269 -58.06 -0.86 16.94
C GLY A 269 -57.53 0.57 16.95
N GLU A 270 -57.25 1.08 15.86
CA GLU A 270 -57.95 2.13 15.09
C GLU A 270 -56.96 2.90 14.19
N ASP A 271 -57.45 3.13 13.01
CA ASP A 271 -56.95 3.71 11.78
C ASP A 271 -56.31 5.12 11.92
N GLU A 272 -55.36 5.43 11.09
CA GLU A 272 -55.37 6.69 10.30
C GLU A 272 -54.21 6.76 9.30
N ASP A 273 -54.61 6.82 8.01
CA ASP A 273 -54.07 7.50 6.86
C ASP A 273 -52.56 7.50 6.53
N ASP A 274 -52.24 6.72 5.53
CA ASP A 274 -51.06 6.87 4.67
C ASP A 274 -51.48 7.27 3.23
N PRO A 275 -51.10 8.45 2.67
CA PRO A 275 -51.46 8.89 1.35
C PRO A 275 -50.37 8.73 0.34
N PHE A 276 -49.93 7.54 -0.03
CA PHE A 276 -49.20 7.32 -1.30
C PHE A 276 -49.15 5.82 -1.64
N ALA A 277 -50.23 5.36 -2.30
CA ALA A 277 -50.25 4.13 -3.06
C ALA A 277 -50.38 4.45 -4.55
N PRO A 278 -49.65 3.85 -5.46
CA PRO A 278 -49.92 3.93 -6.91
C PRO A 278 -50.92 2.83 -7.29
N ALA A 279 -51.75 3.26 -8.24
CA ALA A 279 -52.94 2.62 -8.79
C ALA A 279 -52.68 1.27 -9.48
N GLU A 280 -53.60 0.39 -9.26
CA GLU A 280 -53.87 -0.83 -10.03
C GLU A 280 -54.53 -0.51 -11.34
N SER A 281 -54.25 -1.30 -12.37
CA SER A 281 -55.13 -1.43 -13.55
C SER A 281 -55.31 -2.91 -13.91
N GLU A 282 -56.51 -3.21 -13.91
CA GLU A 282 -57.34 -4.37 -14.13
C GLU A 282 -57.06 -5.22 -15.38
N ASP A 283 -57.26 -6.53 -15.14
CA ASP A 283 -58.01 -7.50 -15.91
C ASP A 283 -57.73 -7.79 -17.39
N ASP A 284 -57.46 -9.05 -17.65
CA ASP A 284 -58.42 -9.91 -18.41
C ASP A 284 -58.06 -11.41 -18.25
N GLU A 285 -59.08 -12.13 -17.74
CA GLU A 285 -59.22 -13.59 -17.72
C GLU A 285 -59.33 -14.20 -19.10
N ILE A 286 -58.84 -15.40 -19.34
CA ILE A 286 -59.58 -16.47 -20.03
C ILE A 286 -59.07 -17.85 -19.61
N GLU A 287 -60.04 -18.68 -19.25
CA GLU A 287 -60.08 -20.07 -18.82
C GLU A 287 -59.38 -21.11 -19.72
N GLY A 288 -59.03 -22.25 -19.12
CA GLY A 288 -59.02 -23.53 -19.80
C GLY A 288 -58.08 -24.60 -19.21
N ALA A 289 -58.56 -25.36 -18.21
CA ALA A 289 -58.05 -26.70 -17.87
C ALA A 289 -59.04 -27.74 -18.38
N PRO A 290 -58.84 -29.11 -18.32
CA PRO A 290 -57.72 -29.91 -17.87
C PRO A 290 -57.44 -31.15 -18.73
N ALA A 291 -56.38 -31.89 -18.53
CA ALA A 291 -56.42 -33.37 -18.61
C ALA A 291 -55.12 -34.06 -18.12
N LYS A 292 -55.34 -35.03 -17.28
CA LYS A 292 -54.44 -36.05 -16.72
C LYS A 292 -53.95 -37.07 -17.75
N SER A 293 -52.69 -37.56 -17.62
CA SER A 293 -52.47 -38.98 -17.38
C SER A 293 -51.02 -39.46 -17.43
N ARG A 294 -50.61 -40.14 -16.35
CA ARG A 294 -49.83 -41.38 -16.26
C ARG A 294 -48.40 -41.48 -16.84
N SER A 295 -47.47 -41.67 -15.92
CA SER A 295 -46.20 -42.39 -16.09
C SER A 295 -46.41 -43.84 -16.61
N PRO A 296 -45.40 -44.44 -17.19
CA PRO A 296 -44.59 -45.36 -16.39
C PRO A 296 -43.06 -45.36 -16.66
N ARG A 297 -42.36 -45.82 -15.64
CA ARG A 297 -40.95 -46.19 -15.56
C ARG A 297 -40.49 -47.04 -16.71
N LYS A 298 -39.24 -46.78 -17.18
CA LYS A 298 -38.21 -47.84 -17.33
C LYS A 298 -36.89 -47.22 -17.73
N GLY A 299 -35.83 -47.67 -17.08
CA GLY A 299 -34.47 -47.23 -17.18
C GLY A 299 -33.85 -47.39 -18.57
N ALA A 300 -32.95 -46.45 -18.84
CA ALA A 300 -31.93 -46.60 -19.86
C ALA A 300 -30.73 -45.75 -19.46
N ARG A 301 -29.68 -46.40 -19.21
CA ARG A 301 -28.26 -46.12 -19.47
C ARG A 301 -27.97 -44.67 -19.86
N SER A 302 -27.16 -43.99 -19.03
CA SER A 302 -26.42 -42.79 -19.38
C SER A 302 -25.67 -42.98 -20.69
N PRO A 303 -25.81 -42.08 -21.64
CA PRO A 303 -24.88 -42.03 -22.75
C PRO A 303 -23.58 -41.46 -22.21
N ARG A 304 -22.52 -42.23 -22.31
CA ARG A 304 -21.14 -41.78 -22.34
C ARG A 304 -21.10 -40.62 -23.33
N GLN A 305 -20.97 -39.37 -22.79
CA GLN A 305 -20.73 -38.20 -23.64
C GLN A 305 -19.48 -38.48 -24.44
N ALA A 306 -19.68 -38.59 -25.72
CA ALA A 306 -18.60 -38.56 -26.70
C ALA A 306 -17.78 -37.31 -26.45
N ARG A 307 -16.49 -37.47 -26.28
CA ARG A 307 -15.53 -36.40 -26.43
C ARG A 307 -15.80 -35.74 -27.78
N GLY A 308 -16.47 -34.57 -27.74
CA GLY A 308 -16.66 -33.74 -28.90
C GLY A 308 -15.27 -33.40 -29.43
N SER A 309 -15.08 -33.51 -30.73
CA SER A 309 -13.94 -32.97 -31.46
C SER A 309 -13.70 -31.56 -30.94
N ALA A 310 -12.51 -31.32 -30.38
CA ALA A 310 -12.07 -29.99 -29.96
C ALA A 310 -12.11 -29.09 -31.22
N GLY A 311 -13.15 -28.29 -31.36
CA GLY A 311 -13.19 -27.23 -32.35
C GLY A 311 -12.01 -26.30 -32.10
N ARG A 312 -11.28 -25.99 -33.15
CA ARG A 312 -10.16 -25.06 -33.11
C ARG A 312 -10.68 -23.76 -32.53
N TYR A 313 -10.05 -23.24 -31.43
CA TYR A 313 -10.37 -21.95 -30.83
C TYR A 313 -10.35 -20.84 -31.90
N GLU A 314 -11.40 -20.05 -31.98
CA GLU A 314 -11.53 -18.96 -32.92
C GLU A 314 -11.44 -17.60 -32.18
N SER A 315 -10.44 -16.81 -32.51
CA SER A 315 -10.25 -15.49 -31.90
C SER A 315 -11.46 -14.58 -32.18
N PRO A 316 -11.87 -13.71 -31.25
CA PRO A 316 -13.00 -12.81 -31.46
C PRO A 316 -12.81 -11.95 -32.71
N SER A 317 -13.87 -11.80 -33.50
CA SER A 317 -13.84 -10.94 -34.69
C SER A 317 -13.82 -9.47 -34.29
N LEU A 318 -13.00 -8.65 -35.00
CA LEU A 318 -13.01 -7.18 -34.86
C LEU A 318 -14.39 -6.54 -35.15
N GLY A 319 -15.28 -7.28 -35.83
CA GLY A 319 -16.66 -6.87 -36.09
C GLY A 319 -17.52 -6.75 -34.83
N LEU A 320 -17.13 -7.36 -33.71
CA LEU A 320 -17.79 -7.23 -32.42
C LEU A 320 -17.59 -5.86 -31.75
N LEU A 321 -16.55 -5.12 -32.18
CA LEU A 321 -16.21 -3.80 -31.69
C LEU A 321 -16.70 -2.70 -32.66
N ALA A 322 -17.08 -1.55 -32.09
CA ALA A 322 -17.56 -0.40 -32.85
C ALA A 322 -16.47 0.16 -33.78
N ALA A 323 -16.86 0.47 -34.98
CA ALA A 323 -16.00 1.17 -35.94
C ALA A 323 -15.89 2.66 -35.56
N PRO A 324 -14.73 3.30 -35.79
CA PRO A 324 -14.58 4.73 -35.60
C PRO A 324 -15.59 5.49 -36.49
N ARG A 325 -16.31 6.46 -35.91
CA ARG A 325 -17.25 7.29 -36.64
C ARG A 325 -16.54 8.51 -37.24
N ALA A 326 -16.85 8.87 -38.46
CA ALA A 326 -16.24 10.04 -39.09
C ALA A 326 -16.52 11.34 -38.32
N SER A 327 -17.69 11.42 -37.64
CA SER A 327 -18.07 12.54 -36.77
C SER A 327 -17.15 12.74 -35.56
N ASP A 328 -16.46 11.69 -35.10
CA ASP A 328 -15.66 11.72 -33.91
C ASP A 328 -14.17 12.06 -34.20
N ARG A 329 -13.84 12.29 -35.47
CA ARG A 329 -12.52 12.71 -35.99
C ARG A 329 -12.50 14.19 -36.35
N ALA A 330 -12.70 15.07 -35.40
CA ALA A 330 -12.62 16.50 -35.59
C ALA A 330 -11.23 17.03 -35.22
N ALA A 331 -10.28 16.91 -36.12
CA ALA A 331 -8.98 17.55 -35.95
C ALA A 331 -9.12 19.07 -35.95
N PRO A 332 -8.48 19.81 -35.03
CA PRO A 332 -8.54 21.28 -35.02
C PRO A 332 -7.97 21.86 -36.34
N SER A 333 -8.58 22.92 -36.86
CA SER A 333 -8.09 23.57 -38.09
C SER A 333 -6.69 24.18 -37.83
N MET A 334 -5.83 24.16 -38.85
CA MET A 334 -4.50 24.77 -38.77
C MET A 334 -4.55 26.27 -38.43
N GLN A 335 -5.65 26.95 -38.78
CA GLN A 335 -5.86 28.35 -38.42
C GLN A 335 -6.12 28.50 -36.91
N ALA A 336 -7.02 27.71 -36.34
CA ALA A 336 -7.30 27.71 -34.90
C ALA A 336 -6.03 27.35 -34.07
N ILE A 337 -5.21 26.44 -34.56
CA ILE A 337 -3.92 26.07 -33.90
C ILE A 337 -2.98 27.27 -33.87
N ARG A 338 -2.85 28.02 -34.97
CA ARG A 338 -2.00 29.22 -35.01
C ARG A 338 -2.53 30.36 -34.14
N GLU A 339 -3.86 30.61 -34.18
CA GLU A 339 -4.49 31.60 -33.31
C GLU A 339 -4.27 31.28 -31.81
N ASN A 340 -4.48 30.03 -31.43
CA ASN A 340 -4.22 29.58 -30.07
C ASN A 340 -2.73 29.69 -29.70
N GLY A 341 -1.80 29.42 -30.63
CA GLY A 341 -0.36 29.59 -30.42
C GLY A 341 0.00 31.03 -30.13
N ALA A 342 -0.47 31.98 -30.98
CA ALA A 342 -0.24 33.40 -30.78
C ALA A 342 -0.88 33.93 -29.46
N ALA A 343 -2.07 33.45 -29.11
CA ALA A 343 -2.72 33.78 -27.84
C ALA A 343 -1.89 33.26 -26.65
N LEU A 344 -1.33 32.02 -26.74
CA LEU A 344 -0.50 31.44 -25.70
C LEU A 344 0.82 32.22 -25.52
N GLU A 345 1.45 32.67 -26.60
CA GLU A 345 2.64 33.53 -26.54
C GLU A 345 2.35 34.85 -25.79
N ASN A 346 1.24 35.50 -26.10
CA ASN A 346 0.81 36.72 -25.42
C ASN A 346 0.60 36.44 -23.90
N VAL A 347 -0.11 35.38 -23.54
CA VAL A 347 -0.33 34.97 -22.14
C VAL A 347 0.99 34.72 -21.43
N LEU A 348 1.94 34.04 -22.06
CA LEU A 348 3.25 33.80 -21.49
C LEU A 348 4.04 35.11 -21.29
N ALA A 349 3.96 36.03 -22.25
CA ALA A 349 4.59 37.36 -22.17
C ALA A 349 4.02 38.19 -21.01
N ASP A 350 2.70 38.16 -20.78
CA ASP A 350 2.03 38.81 -19.64
C ASP A 350 2.54 38.31 -18.29
N PHE A 351 2.88 37.03 -18.19
CA PHE A 351 3.52 36.43 -16.99
C PHE A 351 5.05 36.59 -16.98
N GLY A 352 5.61 37.38 -17.91
CA GLY A 352 7.04 37.65 -18.00
C GLY A 352 7.87 36.45 -18.43
N VAL A 353 7.29 35.49 -19.15
CA VAL A 353 7.96 34.39 -19.84
C VAL A 353 8.12 34.79 -21.31
N ARG A 354 9.36 35.07 -21.71
CA ARG A 354 9.70 35.36 -23.10
C ARG A 354 10.12 34.08 -23.82
N GLY A 355 9.68 33.89 -25.04
CA GLY A 355 9.98 32.72 -25.87
C GLY A 355 9.07 32.72 -27.11
N GLU A 356 9.34 31.80 -28.01
CA GLU A 356 8.58 31.64 -29.26
C GLU A 356 8.04 30.21 -29.36
N ILE A 357 6.83 30.05 -29.89
CA ILE A 357 6.25 28.74 -30.17
C ILE A 357 6.74 28.29 -31.55
N ILE A 358 7.78 27.46 -31.54
CA ILE A 358 8.42 26.97 -32.76
C ILE A 358 7.62 25.92 -33.51
N ASN A 359 6.77 25.18 -32.78
CA ASN A 359 5.98 24.09 -33.35
C ASN A 359 4.69 23.87 -32.57
N ALA A 360 3.63 23.44 -33.29
CA ALA A 360 2.36 23.02 -32.71
C ALA A 360 1.93 21.70 -33.34
N ARG A 361 1.80 20.67 -32.52
CA ARG A 361 1.41 19.32 -32.95
C ARG A 361 0.00 19.02 -32.48
N PRO A 362 -0.97 19.01 -33.39
CA PRO A 362 -2.33 18.59 -33.03
C PRO A 362 -2.36 17.09 -32.76
N GLY A 363 -3.08 16.71 -31.72
CA GLY A 363 -3.35 15.31 -31.37
C GLY A 363 -4.84 15.08 -31.24
N PRO A 364 -5.25 13.85 -30.88
CA PRO A 364 -6.67 13.49 -30.79
C PRO A 364 -7.40 14.20 -29.65
N VAL A 365 -6.72 14.46 -28.54
CA VAL A 365 -7.34 15.03 -27.33
C VAL A 365 -6.73 16.38 -26.96
N VAL A 366 -5.44 16.53 -27.12
CA VAL A 366 -4.69 17.75 -26.81
C VAL A 366 -3.81 18.17 -27.97
N THR A 367 -3.52 19.47 -28.08
CA THR A 367 -2.50 20.01 -28.97
C THR A 367 -1.26 20.34 -28.15
N LEU A 368 -0.08 19.86 -28.59
CA LEU A 368 1.21 20.14 -27.98
C LEU A 368 1.82 21.38 -28.67
N TYR A 369 2.06 22.43 -27.90
CA TYR A 369 2.79 23.63 -28.32
C TYR A 369 4.23 23.53 -27.77
N GLU A 370 5.22 23.58 -28.65
CA GLU A 370 6.65 23.53 -28.29
C GLU A 370 7.18 24.96 -28.15
N LEU A 371 7.34 25.43 -26.91
CA LEU A 371 7.89 26.75 -26.59
C LEU A 371 9.42 26.67 -26.50
N GLU A 372 10.13 27.48 -27.27
CA GLU A 372 11.55 27.76 -27.07
C GLU A 372 11.70 28.95 -26.14
N PRO A 373 12.12 28.75 -24.87
CA PRO A 373 12.22 29.84 -23.91
C PRO A 373 13.44 30.72 -24.21
N ALA A 374 13.32 32.02 -24.02
CA ALA A 374 14.46 32.93 -24.12
C ALA A 374 15.55 32.58 -23.08
N PRO A 375 16.85 32.88 -23.38
CA PRO A 375 17.94 32.62 -22.47
C PRO A 375 17.69 33.18 -21.06
N GLY A 376 17.90 32.36 -20.01
CA GLY A 376 17.71 32.75 -18.62
C GLY A 376 16.33 32.42 -18.05
N ILE A 377 15.40 31.91 -18.84
CA ILE A 377 14.08 31.43 -18.34
C ILE A 377 14.23 30.01 -17.80
N LYS A 378 13.93 29.83 -16.52
CA LYS A 378 13.94 28.49 -15.88
C LYS A 378 12.65 27.72 -16.26
N SER A 379 12.78 26.45 -16.66
CA SER A 379 11.63 25.60 -16.98
C SER A 379 10.65 25.45 -15.81
N SER A 380 11.15 25.41 -14.57
CA SER A 380 10.32 25.35 -13.35
C SER A 380 9.36 26.53 -13.22
N ARG A 381 9.74 27.73 -13.71
CA ARG A 381 8.87 28.92 -13.72
C ARG A 381 7.70 28.72 -14.66
N VAL A 382 7.93 28.19 -15.86
CA VAL A 382 6.87 27.94 -16.84
C VAL A 382 5.95 26.81 -16.38
N ILE A 383 6.52 25.75 -15.80
CA ILE A 383 5.75 24.65 -15.22
C ILE A 383 4.82 25.13 -14.09
N GLY A 384 5.31 26.09 -13.27
CA GLY A 384 4.52 26.67 -12.19
C GLY A 384 3.33 27.51 -12.64
N LEU A 385 3.31 27.96 -13.91
CA LEU A 385 2.24 28.77 -14.50
C LEU A 385 1.10 27.94 -15.15
N SER A 386 1.14 26.62 -15.05
CA SER A 386 0.15 25.74 -15.71
C SER A 386 -1.30 26.13 -15.43
N ASP A 387 -1.63 26.42 -14.18
CA ASP A 387 -2.99 26.80 -13.74
C ASP A 387 -3.37 28.21 -14.26
N ASP A 388 -2.42 29.12 -14.30
CA ASP A 388 -2.61 30.48 -14.83
C ASP A 388 -2.75 30.50 -16.36
N ILE A 389 -1.98 29.66 -17.07
CA ILE A 389 -2.12 29.45 -18.50
C ILE A 389 -3.49 28.87 -18.82
N ALA A 390 -3.94 27.84 -18.10
CA ALA A 390 -5.25 27.23 -18.30
C ALA A 390 -6.36 28.27 -18.14
N ARG A 391 -6.31 29.08 -17.08
CA ARG A 391 -7.28 30.15 -16.82
C ARG A 391 -7.28 31.21 -17.93
N SER A 392 -6.10 31.71 -18.35
CA SER A 392 -5.99 32.75 -19.34
C SER A 392 -6.36 32.30 -20.74
N MET A 393 -6.14 31.02 -21.07
CA MET A 393 -6.53 30.38 -22.32
C MET A 393 -7.96 29.83 -22.29
N SER A 394 -8.74 30.05 -21.23
CA SER A 394 -10.07 29.48 -21.02
C SER A 394 -10.14 27.97 -21.25
N ALA A 395 -9.03 27.25 -20.90
CA ALA A 395 -8.90 25.81 -21.02
C ALA A 395 -9.23 25.11 -19.70
N LEU A 396 -9.73 23.87 -19.76
CA LEU A 396 -10.03 23.06 -18.57
C LEU A 396 -8.81 22.79 -17.72
N SER A 397 -7.67 22.56 -18.36
CA SER A 397 -6.37 22.39 -17.74
C SER A 397 -5.28 22.68 -18.77
N ALA A 398 -4.07 22.98 -18.31
CA ALA A 398 -2.88 23.04 -19.14
C ALA A 398 -1.79 22.20 -18.47
N ARG A 399 -1.10 21.35 -19.23
CA ARG A 399 0.03 20.60 -18.72
C ARG A 399 1.30 21.14 -19.37
N VAL A 400 2.27 21.46 -18.51
CA VAL A 400 3.56 21.98 -18.93
C VAL A 400 4.65 21.01 -18.54
N ALA A 401 5.41 20.51 -19.49
CA ALA A 401 6.47 19.54 -19.27
C ALA A 401 7.69 19.83 -20.15
N VAL A 402 8.88 19.48 -19.68
CA VAL A 402 10.12 19.58 -20.47
C VAL A 402 10.13 18.45 -21.50
N VAL A 403 10.41 18.77 -22.76
CA VAL A 403 10.57 17.78 -23.82
C VAL A 403 12.02 17.24 -23.79
N SER A 404 12.16 15.95 -23.47
CA SER A 404 13.47 15.32 -23.35
C SER A 404 14.24 15.34 -24.68
N GLY A 405 15.52 15.74 -24.65
CA GLY A 405 16.39 15.77 -25.82
C GLY A 405 16.27 17.01 -26.70
N ARG A 406 15.43 17.99 -26.30
CA ARG A 406 15.26 19.28 -27.01
C ARG A 406 15.30 20.45 -26.04
N ASN A 407 15.75 21.62 -26.48
CA ASN A 407 15.71 22.85 -25.69
C ASN A 407 14.32 23.53 -25.78
N VAL A 408 13.25 22.76 -25.54
CA VAL A 408 11.87 23.26 -25.61
C VAL A 408 11.05 22.80 -24.42
N ILE A 409 10.07 23.59 -24.08
CA ILE A 409 9.05 23.29 -23.07
C ILE A 409 7.75 22.98 -23.82
N GLY A 410 7.22 21.79 -23.59
CA GLY A 410 5.93 21.40 -24.15
C GLY A 410 4.78 21.95 -23.30
N ILE A 411 3.85 22.66 -23.93
CA ILE A 411 2.61 23.13 -23.33
C ILE A 411 1.47 22.42 -24.03
N GLU A 412 0.77 21.57 -23.28
CA GLU A 412 -0.33 20.77 -23.79
C GLU A 412 -1.65 21.45 -23.43
N LEU A 413 -2.42 21.83 -24.44
CA LEU A 413 -3.74 22.43 -24.28
C LEU A 413 -4.82 21.50 -24.85
N PRO A 414 -5.96 21.33 -24.15
CA PRO A 414 -7.05 20.49 -24.62
C PRO A 414 -7.68 21.06 -25.90
N ASN A 415 -8.00 20.17 -26.83
CA ASN A 415 -8.77 20.54 -28.02
C ASN A 415 -10.20 20.90 -27.63
N GLN A 416 -10.83 21.79 -28.36
CA GLN A 416 -12.26 22.16 -28.16
C GLN A 416 -13.18 20.95 -28.42
N THR A 417 -12.91 20.18 -29.46
CA THR A 417 -13.50 18.88 -29.75
C THR A 417 -12.47 17.80 -29.57
N ARG A 418 -12.75 16.81 -28.67
CA ARG A 418 -11.86 15.71 -28.41
C ARG A 418 -12.24 14.50 -29.24
N GLU A 419 -11.29 13.90 -29.91
CA GLU A 419 -11.47 12.67 -30.67
C GLU A 419 -11.56 11.48 -29.71
N LYS A 420 -12.46 10.53 -29.95
CA LYS A 420 -12.50 9.25 -29.26
C LYS A 420 -11.54 8.27 -29.92
N VAL A 421 -10.65 7.68 -29.12
CA VAL A 421 -9.78 6.59 -29.56
C VAL A 421 -10.54 5.28 -29.40
N TYR A 422 -10.78 4.55 -30.49
CA TYR A 422 -11.50 3.29 -30.45
C TYR A 422 -10.54 2.09 -30.31
N LEU A 423 -10.88 1.11 -29.43
CA LEU A 423 -10.06 -0.10 -29.27
C LEU A 423 -9.91 -0.86 -30.59
N ARG A 424 -10.98 -0.93 -31.41
CA ARG A 424 -10.95 -1.58 -32.73
C ARG A 424 -9.86 -1.01 -33.63
N GLU A 425 -9.61 0.28 -33.57
CA GLU A 425 -8.61 0.94 -34.40
C GLU A 425 -7.19 0.47 -34.03
N LEU A 426 -6.92 0.34 -32.73
CA LEU A 426 -5.63 -0.12 -32.24
C LEU A 426 -5.39 -1.62 -32.52
N LEU A 427 -6.41 -2.45 -32.35
CA LEU A 427 -6.32 -3.89 -32.66
C LEU A 427 -6.18 -4.15 -34.17
N ALA A 428 -6.70 -3.24 -35.01
CA ALA A 428 -6.57 -3.31 -36.47
C ALA A 428 -5.28 -2.66 -36.99
N ALA A 429 -4.51 -1.99 -36.15
CA ALA A 429 -3.26 -1.32 -36.53
C ALA A 429 -2.17 -2.35 -36.90
N ASP A 430 -1.38 -2.01 -37.91
CA ASP A 430 -0.28 -2.87 -38.36
C ASP A 430 0.75 -3.09 -37.23
N GLU A 431 0.95 -2.11 -36.35
CA GLU A 431 1.84 -2.19 -35.20
C GLU A 431 1.40 -3.26 -34.21
N TYR A 432 0.08 -3.48 -34.03
CA TYR A 432 -0.42 -4.56 -33.17
C TYR A 432 -0.24 -5.92 -33.84
N ALA A 433 -0.56 -6.04 -35.11
CA ALA A 433 -0.44 -7.28 -35.87
C ALA A 433 1.04 -7.70 -36.04
N ALA A 434 1.91 -6.75 -36.35
CA ALA A 434 3.35 -6.99 -36.53
C ALA A 434 4.14 -7.05 -35.22
N SER A 435 3.51 -6.72 -34.08
CA SER A 435 4.16 -6.76 -32.78
C SER A 435 4.61 -8.16 -32.42
N GLY A 436 5.90 -8.34 -32.13
CA GLY A 436 6.46 -9.56 -31.53
C GLY A 436 6.18 -9.68 -30.03
N ALA A 437 5.27 -8.85 -29.46
CA ALA A 437 4.90 -8.88 -28.06
C ALA A 437 4.12 -10.16 -27.74
N LYS A 438 4.46 -10.81 -26.63
CA LYS A 438 3.80 -12.03 -26.17
C LYS A 438 2.47 -11.73 -25.51
N LEU A 439 2.48 -10.75 -24.61
CA LEU A 439 1.32 -10.25 -23.91
C LEU A 439 1.07 -8.79 -24.33
N ALA A 440 0.64 -8.59 -25.57
CA ALA A 440 0.41 -7.26 -26.13
C ALA A 440 -0.77 -6.57 -25.48
N LEU A 441 -0.57 -5.36 -24.93
CA LEU A 441 -1.60 -4.48 -24.39
C LEU A 441 -1.70 -3.24 -25.25
N CYS A 442 -2.90 -2.91 -25.73
CA CYS A 442 -3.22 -1.67 -26.42
C CYS A 442 -3.48 -0.56 -25.39
N LEU A 443 -2.47 0.26 -25.10
CA LEU A 443 -2.62 1.34 -24.12
C LEU A 443 -3.36 2.56 -24.69
N GLY A 444 -3.25 2.85 -25.98
CA GLY A 444 -3.91 4.03 -26.58
C GLY A 444 -3.10 4.66 -27.69
N LYS A 445 -3.20 5.98 -27.79
CA LYS A 445 -2.44 6.80 -28.75
C LYS A 445 -1.59 7.83 -28.01
N THR A 446 -0.41 8.13 -28.55
CA THR A 446 0.41 9.26 -28.10
C THR A 446 -0.28 10.58 -28.35
N ILE A 447 0.29 11.70 -27.83
CA ILE A 447 -0.17 13.06 -28.17
C ILE A 447 -0.17 13.26 -29.69
N GLY A 448 0.77 12.66 -30.43
CA GLY A 448 0.84 12.76 -31.89
C GLY A 448 -0.12 11.85 -32.66
N GLY A 449 -0.91 11.01 -31.96
CA GLY A 449 -1.85 10.09 -32.59
C GLY A 449 -1.28 8.71 -32.94
N GLU A 450 -0.02 8.45 -32.64
CA GLU A 450 0.63 7.15 -32.88
C GLU A 450 0.14 6.08 -31.87
N PRO A 451 -0.13 4.82 -32.29
CA PRO A 451 -0.56 3.77 -31.40
C PRO A 451 0.53 3.39 -30.39
N VAL A 452 0.13 3.18 -29.14
CA VAL A 452 0.99 2.74 -28.04
C VAL A 452 0.62 1.31 -27.68
N ILE A 453 1.45 0.37 -28.10
CA ILE A 453 1.30 -1.05 -27.82
C ILE A 453 2.50 -1.49 -27.00
N VAL A 454 2.25 -2.13 -25.86
CA VAL A 454 3.28 -2.54 -24.92
C VAL A 454 3.19 -4.04 -24.63
N ASP A 455 4.28 -4.63 -24.21
CA ASP A 455 4.35 -6.05 -23.86
C ASP A 455 4.42 -6.23 -22.35
N LEU A 456 3.35 -6.76 -21.76
CA LEU A 456 3.29 -7.05 -20.33
C LEU A 456 4.40 -8.04 -19.90
N ALA A 457 4.77 -8.98 -20.76
CA ALA A 457 5.86 -9.93 -20.47
C ALA A 457 7.22 -9.24 -20.26
N ARG A 458 7.42 -8.08 -20.92
CA ARG A 458 8.63 -7.25 -20.75
C ARG A 458 8.55 -6.30 -19.57
N MET A 459 7.34 -5.82 -19.25
CA MET A 459 7.07 -4.88 -18.14
C MET A 459 6.94 -5.57 -16.77
N PRO A 460 7.09 -6.81 -16.63
CA PRO A 460 6.54 -7.94 -15.87
C PRO A 460 5.26 -7.65 -15.09
N HIS A 461 5.13 -6.48 -14.50
CA HIS A 461 3.98 -6.12 -13.67
C HIS A 461 3.61 -4.66 -13.91
N LEU A 462 2.32 -4.34 -13.77
CA LEU A 462 1.77 -3.03 -14.05
C LEU A 462 0.94 -2.53 -12.86
N LEU A 463 1.21 -1.30 -12.42
CA LEU A 463 0.41 -0.60 -11.43
C LEU A 463 -0.44 0.46 -12.12
N ILE A 464 -1.74 0.47 -11.86
CA ILE A 464 -2.72 1.41 -12.42
C ILE A 464 -3.40 2.15 -11.29
N ALA A 465 -3.44 3.48 -11.34
CA ALA A 465 -4.18 4.25 -10.34
C ALA A 465 -4.92 5.43 -10.97
N GLY A 466 -6.05 5.82 -10.36
CA GLY A 466 -6.85 6.96 -10.80
C GLY A 466 -8.19 7.02 -10.10
N THR A 467 -8.82 8.20 -10.09
CA THR A 467 -10.11 8.41 -9.44
C THR A 467 -11.26 7.76 -10.23
N THR A 468 -12.40 7.60 -9.58
CA THR A 468 -13.64 7.14 -10.23
C THR A 468 -14.00 8.07 -11.39
N GLY A 469 -14.38 7.51 -12.55
CA GLY A 469 -14.71 8.29 -13.75
C GLY A 469 -13.49 8.78 -14.55
N SER A 470 -12.25 8.53 -14.11
CA SER A 470 -11.04 8.91 -14.85
C SER A 470 -10.76 8.05 -16.09
N GLY A 471 -11.42 6.88 -16.21
CA GLY A 471 -11.25 5.92 -17.31
C GLY A 471 -10.47 4.66 -16.93
N LYS A 472 -10.16 4.44 -15.64
CA LYS A 472 -9.43 3.28 -15.14
C LYS A 472 -10.08 1.95 -15.56
N SER A 473 -11.38 1.78 -15.31
CA SER A 473 -12.13 0.55 -15.59
C SER A 473 -12.18 0.23 -17.07
N VAL A 474 -12.44 1.26 -17.90
CA VAL A 474 -12.41 1.11 -19.37
C VAL A 474 -11.03 0.66 -19.84
N ALA A 475 -9.96 1.22 -19.28
CA ALA A 475 -8.59 0.82 -19.65
C ALA A 475 -8.26 -0.62 -19.22
N ILE A 476 -8.71 -1.07 -18.05
CA ILE A 476 -8.56 -2.47 -17.62
C ILE A 476 -9.28 -3.39 -18.62
N ASN A 477 -10.52 -3.06 -19.00
CA ASN A 477 -11.27 -3.80 -20.02
C ASN A 477 -10.54 -3.83 -21.36
N THR A 478 -9.97 -2.71 -21.81
CA THR A 478 -9.21 -2.69 -23.09
C THR A 478 -7.94 -3.51 -23.03
N MET A 479 -7.25 -3.58 -21.87
CA MET A 479 -6.09 -4.44 -21.67
C MET A 479 -6.47 -5.93 -21.68
N ILE A 480 -7.55 -6.31 -20.98
CA ILE A 480 -8.08 -7.67 -20.98
C ILE A 480 -8.46 -8.08 -22.42
N LEU A 481 -9.22 -7.25 -23.11
CA LEU A 481 -9.61 -7.52 -24.49
C LEU A 481 -8.40 -7.64 -25.43
N SER A 482 -7.36 -6.82 -25.23
CA SER A 482 -6.12 -6.93 -26.00
C SER A 482 -5.49 -8.34 -25.87
N LEU A 483 -5.52 -8.94 -24.68
CA LEU A 483 -5.04 -10.32 -24.48
C LEU A 483 -5.97 -11.34 -25.12
N LEU A 484 -7.30 -11.21 -24.91
CA LEU A 484 -8.31 -12.15 -25.40
C LEU A 484 -8.44 -12.19 -26.93
N TYR A 485 -8.15 -11.09 -27.62
CA TYR A 485 -8.13 -11.01 -29.09
C TYR A 485 -6.92 -11.68 -29.72
N ARG A 486 -5.87 -11.95 -28.94
CA ARG A 486 -4.59 -12.46 -29.44
C ARG A 486 -4.29 -13.89 -29.00
N LEU A 487 -4.61 -14.23 -27.77
CA LEU A 487 -4.15 -15.46 -27.11
C LEU A 487 -5.31 -16.41 -26.80
N PRO A 488 -5.21 -17.69 -27.19
CA PRO A 488 -6.16 -18.72 -26.79
C PRO A 488 -5.96 -19.12 -25.29
N PRO A 489 -6.94 -19.83 -24.69
CA PRO A 489 -6.85 -20.28 -23.30
C PRO A 489 -5.63 -21.14 -22.98
N ASP A 490 -5.09 -21.86 -23.96
CA ASP A 490 -3.92 -22.74 -23.81
C ASP A 490 -2.60 -21.96 -23.74
N GLU A 491 -2.60 -20.70 -24.19
CA GLU A 491 -1.44 -19.83 -24.15
C GLU A 491 -1.50 -18.77 -23.03
N CYS A 492 -2.71 -18.38 -22.62
CA CYS A 492 -2.91 -17.37 -21.57
C CYS A 492 -4.07 -17.73 -20.66
N ARG A 493 -3.81 -17.81 -19.36
CA ARG A 493 -4.79 -18.00 -18.29
C ARG A 493 -4.90 -16.76 -17.44
N LEU A 494 -6.10 -16.55 -16.86
CA LEU A 494 -6.44 -15.37 -16.11
C LEU A 494 -6.94 -15.73 -14.71
N ILE A 495 -6.53 -14.94 -13.72
CA ILE A 495 -7.14 -14.86 -12.40
C ILE A 495 -7.61 -13.43 -12.22
N MET A 496 -8.88 -13.23 -11.94
CA MET A 496 -9.49 -11.92 -11.78
C MET A 496 -10.00 -11.73 -10.37
N VAL A 497 -9.66 -10.58 -9.77
CA VAL A 497 -10.07 -10.21 -8.40
C VAL A 497 -10.80 -8.88 -8.45
N ASP A 498 -12.08 -8.89 -8.11
CA ASP A 498 -12.97 -7.73 -8.08
C ASP A 498 -13.77 -7.70 -6.77
N PRO A 499 -13.23 -7.11 -5.70
CA PRO A 499 -13.91 -7.07 -4.41
C PRO A 499 -15.19 -6.24 -4.41
N LYS A 500 -15.43 -5.45 -5.47
CA LYS A 500 -16.63 -4.62 -5.62
C LYS A 500 -17.73 -5.25 -6.48
N MET A 501 -17.43 -6.35 -7.19
CA MET A 501 -18.35 -7.06 -8.09
C MET A 501 -18.92 -6.20 -9.24
N LEU A 502 -18.19 -5.15 -9.66
CA LEU A 502 -18.74 -4.16 -10.57
C LEU A 502 -18.09 -4.15 -11.96
N GLU A 503 -16.80 -4.48 -12.05
CA GLU A 503 -16.00 -4.21 -13.25
C GLU A 503 -15.58 -5.49 -13.98
N LEU A 504 -15.20 -6.57 -13.26
CA LEU A 504 -14.69 -7.80 -13.84
C LEU A 504 -15.67 -8.96 -13.89
N SER A 505 -16.78 -8.89 -13.18
CA SER A 505 -17.78 -9.96 -13.11
C SER A 505 -18.41 -10.32 -14.47
N VAL A 506 -18.38 -9.40 -15.44
CA VAL A 506 -18.83 -9.68 -16.83
C VAL A 506 -18.04 -10.84 -17.48
N TYR A 507 -16.76 -10.99 -17.12
CA TYR A 507 -15.87 -12.03 -17.65
C TYR A 507 -16.05 -13.41 -17.03
N ASP A 508 -16.84 -13.54 -15.96
CA ASP A 508 -17.05 -14.83 -15.31
C ASP A 508 -17.55 -15.87 -16.32
N GLY A 509 -16.96 -17.05 -16.32
CA GLY A 509 -17.31 -18.14 -17.25
C GLY A 509 -16.59 -18.16 -18.60
N ILE A 510 -15.62 -17.27 -18.88
CA ILE A 510 -14.80 -17.40 -20.10
C ILE A 510 -13.77 -18.52 -19.96
N PRO A 511 -13.38 -19.20 -21.06
CA PRO A 511 -12.48 -20.36 -20.99
C PRO A 511 -11.06 -20.05 -20.49
N HIS A 512 -10.65 -18.78 -20.46
CA HIS A 512 -9.34 -18.34 -19.98
C HIS A 512 -9.23 -18.32 -18.45
N LEU A 513 -10.33 -18.29 -17.71
CA LEU A 513 -10.32 -18.22 -16.26
C LEU A 513 -9.88 -19.53 -15.61
N LEU A 514 -9.00 -19.41 -14.58
CA LEU A 514 -8.60 -20.54 -13.71
C LEU A 514 -9.51 -20.69 -12.50
N ALA A 515 -10.20 -19.63 -12.09
CA ALA A 515 -11.17 -19.62 -11.02
C ALA A 515 -12.30 -18.65 -11.38
N PRO A 516 -13.50 -18.76 -10.79
CA PRO A 516 -14.50 -17.72 -10.86
C PRO A 516 -13.92 -16.38 -10.43
N VAL A 517 -14.48 -15.26 -10.91
CA VAL A 517 -14.02 -13.94 -10.49
C VAL A 517 -14.10 -13.83 -8.96
N VAL A 518 -12.94 -13.59 -8.34
CA VAL A 518 -12.81 -13.60 -6.88
C VAL A 518 -13.33 -12.29 -6.31
N THR A 519 -14.40 -12.35 -5.54
CA THR A 519 -15.07 -11.18 -4.97
C THR A 519 -14.81 -11.01 -3.47
N ASP A 520 -14.50 -12.11 -2.76
CA ASP A 520 -14.15 -12.08 -1.35
C ASP A 520 -12.66 -11.71 -1.17
N PRO A 521 -12.33 -10.65 -0.41
CA PRO A 521 -10.95 -10.29 -0.13
C PRO A 521 -10.11 -11.40 0.51
N LYS A 522 -10.70 -12.27 1.34
CA LYS A 522 -9.99 -13.41 1.93
C LYS A 522 -9.60 -14.44 0.86
N LYS A 523 -10.54 -14.79 -0.02
CA LYS A 523 -10.26 -15.67 -1.17
C LYS A 523 -9.25 -15.04 -2.13
N ALA A 524 -9.22 -13.72 -2.25
CA ALA A 524 -8.22 -13.03 -3.03
C ALA A 524 -6.79 -13.22 -2.48
N VAL A 525 -6.64 -13.23 -1.15
CA VAL A 525 -5.35 -13.58 -0.51
C VAL A 525 -4.95 -15.01 -0.85
N VAL A 526 -5.90 -15.95 -0.78
CA VAL A 526 -5.66 -17.37 -1.14
C VAL A 526 -5.22 -17.49 -2.61
N ALA A 527 -5.91 -16.79 -3.53
CA ALA A 527 -5.56 -16.77 -4.95
C ALA A 527 -4.15 -16.20 -5.21
N LEU A 528 -3.77 -15.13 -4.52
CA LEU A 528 -2.41 -14.58 -4.62
C LEU A 528 -1.36 -15.53 -4.02
N LYS A 529 -1.63 -16.18 -2.89
CA LYS A 529 -0.77 -17.21 -2.30
C LYS A 529 -0.66 -18.44 -3.24
N TRP A 530 -1.75 -18.82 -3.88
CA TRP A 530 -1.74 -19.88 -4.89
C TRP A 530 -0.85 -19.49 -6.09
N ALA A 531 -0.95 -18.26 -6.59
CA ALA A 531 -0.09 -17.80 -7.67
C ALA A 531 1.41 -17.83 -7.31
N VAL A 532 1.75 -17.61 -6.02
CA VAL A 532 3.12 -17.78 -5.51
C VAL A 532 3.51 -19.26 -5.55
N ARG A 533 2.66 -20.18 -5.10
CA ARG A 533 2.92 -21.64 -5.16
C ARG A 533 3.10 -22.11 -6.59
N GLU A 534 2.21 -21.69 -7.51
CA GLU A 534 2.32 -22.01 -8.92
C GLU A 534 3.63 -21.51 -9.54
N MET A 535 4.07 -20.31 -9.14
CA MET A 535 5.36 -19.77 -9.55
C MET A 535 6.51 -20.70 -9.12
N GLU A 536 6.50 -21.17 -7.88
CA GLU A 536 7.52 -22.08 -7.33
C GLU A 536 7.49 -23.44 -8.02
N ASP A 537 6.31 -23.96 -8.33
CA ASP A 537 6.15 -25.20 -9.07
C ASP A 537 6.67 -25.10 -10.49
N ARG A 538 6.41 -23.97 -11.16
CA ARG A 538 6.98 -23.70 -12.47
C ARG A 538 8.51 -23.61 -12.42
N TYR A 539 9.08 -22.99 -11.38
CA TYR A 539 10.52 -22.99 -11.19
C TYR A 539 11.08 -24.40 -10.99
N ARG A 540 10.40 -25.24 -10.20
CA ARG A 540 10.79 -26.65 -10.03
C ARG A 540 10.76 -27.41 -11.35
N LYS A 541 9.70 -27.25 -12.16
CA LYS A 541 9.59 -27.84 -13.51
C LYS A 541 10.69 -27.33 -14.44
N MET A 542 10.94 -26.03 -14.48
CA MET A 542 12.01 -25.45 -15.29
C MET A 542 13.41 -25.91 -14.86
N ALA A 543 13.67 -26.01 -13.56
CA ALA A 543 14.94 -26.49 -13.02
C ALA A 543 15.21 -27.97 -13.40
N LYS A 544 14.16 -28.79 -13.37
CA LYS A 544 14.26 -30.20 -13.81
C LYS A 544 14.70 -30.32 -15.26
N LEU A 545 14.24 -29.42 -16.16
CA LEU A 545 14.63 -29.40 -17.58
C LEU A 545 15.90 -28.55 -17.84
N GLY A 546 16.49 -27.91 -16.83
CA GLY A 546 17.68 -27.09 -16.96
C GLY A 546 17.46 -25.78 -17.76
N VAL A 547 16.22 -25.29 -17.80
CA VAL A 547 15.86 -24.05 -18.53
C VAL A 547 15.64 -22.89 -17.55
N ARG A 548 15.82 -21.64 -18.05
CA ARG A 548 15.82 -20.44 -17.20
C ARG A 548 14.51 -19.67 -17.22
N ASN A 549 13.62 -19.93 -18.17
CA ASN A 549 12.35 -19.22 -18.33
C ASN A 549 11.30 -20.11 -19.00
N ILE A 550 10.04 -19.67 -18.93
CA ILE A 550 8.89 -20.36 -19.52
C ILE A 550 9.03 -20.57 -21.04
N ASP A 551 9.66 -19.64 -21.74
CA ASP A 551 9.86 -19.76 -23.18
C ASP A 551 10.80 -20.91 -23.53
N GLY A 552 11.91 -21.00 -22.81
CA GLY A 552 12.84 -22.10 -22.93
C GLY A 552 12.19 -23.44 -22.58
N TYR A 553 11.31 -23.46 -21.57
CA TYR A 553 10.54 -24.63 -21.18
C TYR A 553 9.61 -25.07 -22.32
N ASN A 554 8.76 -24.19 -22.81
CA ASN A 554 7.81 -24.48 -23.89
C ASN A 554 8.50 -24.82 -25.20
N ALA A 555 9.62 -24.15 -25.54
CA ALA A 555 10.41 -24.48 -26.72
C ALA A 555 11.01 -25.91 -26.65
N ARG A 556 11.56 -26.30 -25.49
CA ARG A 556 12.12 -27.64 -25.27
C ARG A 556 11.07 -28.71 -25.37
N LEU A 557 9.86 -28.47 -24.83
CA LEU A 557 8.74 -29.38 -24.95
C LEU A 557 8.26 -29.53 -26.42
N ALA A 558 8.17 -28.41 -27.15
CA ALA A 558 7.76 -28.43 -28.55
C ALA A 558 8.77 -29.22 -29.39
N GLU A 559 10.09 -29.07 -29.12
CA GLU A 559 11.14 -29.82 -29.77
C GLU A 559 11.08 -31.32 -29.46
N ALA A 560 10.84 -31.71 -28.19
CA ALA A 560 10.67 -33.09 -27.77
C ALA A 560 9.43 -33.74 -28.43
N ARG A 561 8.31 -33.01 -28.47
CA ARG A 561 7.09 -33.47 -29.16
C ARG A 561 7.31 -33.66 -30.65
N ALA A 562 8.03 -32.74 -31.30
CA ALA A 562 8.35 -32.84 -32.72
C ALA A 562 9.24 -34.04 -33.03
N ARG A 563 10.09 -34.47 -32.09
CA ARG A 563 10.96 -35.66 -32.21
C ARG A 563 10.30 -36.95 -31.71
N GLY A 564 9.12 -36.87 -31.06
CA GLY A 564 8.48 -38.01 -30.43
C GLY A 564 9.23 -38.55 -29.21
N GLU A 565 10.08 -37.72 -28.58
CA GLU A 565 10.85 -38.04 -27.38
C GLU A 565 10.00 -37.83 -26.14
N VAL A 566 9.96 -38.81 -25.23
CA VAL A 566 9.43 -38.66 -23.88
C VAL A 566 10.57 -38.07 -23.03
N LEU A 567 10.37 -36.89 -22.52
CA LEU A 567 11.33 -36.26 -21.62
C LEU A 567 11.32 -36.98 -20.29
N SER A 568 12.42 -37.63 -19.94
CA SER A 568 12.61 -38.31 -18.67
C SER A 568 13.94 -37.92 -18.04
N ARG A 569 14.02 -37.92 -16.72
CA ARG A 569 15.25 -37.71 -15.96
C ARG A 569 15.47 -38.88 -15.04
N THR A 570 16.65 -39.43 -15.06
CA THR A 570 17.06 -40.41 -14.07
C THR A 570 17.53 -39.69 -12.79
N VAL A 571 16.84 -39.92 -11.70
CA VAL A 571 17.15 -39.34 -10.37
C VAL A 571 17.58 -40.48 -9.46
N GLN A 572 18.65 -40.25 -8.72
CA GLN A 572 19.04 -41.21 -7.71
C GLN A 572 18.11 -41.02 -6.49
N THR A 573 17.28 -42.02 -6.20
CA THR A 573 16.28 -42.01 -5.11
C THR A 573 16.78 -42.66 -3.83
N GLY A 574 17.87 -43.41 -3.88
CA GLY A 574 18.42 -44.06 -2.70
C GLY A 574 19.63 -44.94 -2.98
N TYR A 575 20.00 -45.74 -2.01
CA TYR A 575 20.96 -46.80 -2.11
C TYR A 575 20.31 -48.13 -1.70
N ASP A 576 20.54 -49.16 -2.41
CA ASP A 576 20.13 -50.50 -2.00
C ASP A 576 20.83 -50.89 -0.66
N ARG A 577 20.05 -51.34 0.31
CA ARG A 577 20.53 -51.67 1.64
C ARG A 577 21.41 -52.92 1.68
N GLU A 578 21.30 -53.83 0.71
CA GLU A 578 22.01 -55.10 0.65
C GLU A 578 23.28 -55.01 -0.23
N SER A 579 23.21 -54.28 -1.36
CA SER A 579 24.37 -54.19 -2.28
C SER A 579 25.13 -52.85 -2.13
N GLY A 580 24.55 -51.81 -1.58
CA GLY A 580 25.16 -50.48 -1.47
C GLY A 580 25.16 -49.71 -2.77
N ASP A 581 24.49 -50.24 -3.80
CA ASP A 581 24.39 -49.63 -5.15
C ASP A 581 23.35 -48.53 -5.15
N ALA A 582 23.60 -47.49 -5.93
CA ALA A 582 22.67 -46.36 -6.09
C ALA A 582 21.42 -46.82 -6.88
N ILE A 583 20.23 -46.60 -6.31
CA ILE A 583 18.95 -46.86 -6.96
C ILE A 583 18.60 -45.62 -7.78
N TYR A 584 18.38 -45.83 -9.08
CA TYR A 584 17.99 -44.79 -10.00
C TYR A 584 16.54 -45.02 -10.42
N GLU A 585 15.74 -43.98 -10.30
CA GLU A 585 14.36 -43.96 -10.74
C GLU A 585 14.21 -42.99 -11.93
N THR A 586 13.48 -43.41 -12.95
CA THR A 586 13.23 -42.54 -14.11
C THR A 586 11.92 -41.81 -13.90
N GLU A 587 12.01 -40.52 -13.67
CA GLU A 587 10.86 -39.61 -13.53
C GLU A 587 10.49 -39.10 -14.94
N GLU A 588 9.28 -39.42 -15.41
CA GLU A 588 8.74 -38.87 -16.65
C GLU A 588 8.18 -37.46 -16.41
N PHE A 589 8.44 -36.55 -17.34
CA PHE A 589 7.94 -35.19 -17.24
C PHE A 589 6.57 -35.05 -17.87
N ASP A 590 5.74 -34.24 -17.22
CA ASP A 590 4.51 -33.73 -17.78
C ASP A 590 4.80 -32.97 -19.08
N SER A 591 4.25 -33.43 -20.20
CA SER A 591 4.58 -32.90 -21.52
C SER A 591 3.67 -31.76 -21.97
N GLU A 592 2.94 -31.09 -21.03
CA GLU A 592 2.09 -29.97 -21.37
C GLU A 592 2.84 -28.64 -21.33
N PRO A 593 2.66 -27.73 -22.33
CA PRO A 593 3.24 -26.42 -22.31
C PRO A 593 2.59 -25.60 -21.21
N LEU A 594 3.39 -24.75 -20.55
CA LEU A 594 2.91 -23.85 -19.52
C LEU A 594 2.34 -22.57 -20.16
N PRO A 595 1.07 -22.21 -19.89
CA PRO A 595 0.50 -20.95 -20.34
C PRO A 595 1.05 -19.78 -19.54
N PHE A 596 1.03 -18.56 -20.12
CA PHE A 596 1.16 -17.34 -19.35
C PHE A 596 0.00 -17.22 -18.36
N LEU A 597 0.28 -16.69 -17.19
CA LEU A 597 -0.72 -16.41 -16.17
C LEU A 597 -0.77 -14.90 -15.90
N VAL A 598 -1.93 -14.29 -16.05
CA VAL A 598 -2.13 -12.87 -15.74
C VAL A 598 -3.11 -12.76 -14.58
N VAL A 599 -2.64 -12.19 -13.47
CA VAL A 599 -3.46 -11.89 -12.30
C VAL A 599 -3.87 -10.43 -12.36
N ILE A 600 -5.16 -10.16 -12.34
CA ILE A 600 -5.73 -8.81 -12.45
C ILE A 600 -6.50 -8.49 -11.18
N VAL A 601 -6.11 -7.40 -10.51
CA VAL A 601 -6.77 -6.90 -9.30
C VAL A 601 -7.32 -5.51 -9.57
N ASP A 602 -8.65 -5.36 -9.53
CA ASP A 602 -9.31 -4.07 -9.84
C ASP A 602 -9.16 -3.04 -8.73
N GLU A 603 -9.30 -3.45 -7.47
CA GLU A 603 -9.17 -2.53 -6.33
C GLU A 603 -8.29 -3.12 -5.22
N MET A 604 -7.00 -2.82 -5.30
CA MET A 604 -6.03 -3.29 -4.31
C MET A 604 -6.28 -2.69 -2.92
N ALA A 605 -6.84 -1.46 -2.83
CA ALA A 605 -7.07 -0.81 -1.55
C ALA A 605 -7.98 -1.63 -0.63
N ASP A 606 -9.02 -2.25 -1.18
CA ASP A 606 -9.95 -3.03 -0.39
C ASP A 606 -9.31 -4.32 0.14
N LEU A 607 -8.38 -4.91 -0.61
CA LEU A 607 -7.59 -6.05 -0.16
C LEU A 607 -6.59 -5.65 0.93
N MET A 608 -5.89 -4.52 0.76
CA MET A 608 -4.91 -4.01 1.72
C MET A 608 -5.53 -3.67 3.08
N MET A 609 -6.81 -3.32 3.11
CA MET A 609 -7.55 -3.04 4.36
C MET A 609 -7.86 -4.31 5.15
N VAL A 610 -7.97 -5.46 4.51
CA VAL A 610 -8.34 -6.75 5.14
C VAL A 610 -7.11 -7.52 5.60
N ALA A 611 -6.10 -7.65 4.73
CA ALA A 611 -4.93 -8.49 4.97
C ALA A 611 -3.65 -7.86 4.36
N GLY A 612 -3.41 -6.59 4.64
CA GLY A 612 -2.37 -5.79 3.98
C GLY A 612 -0.97 -6.41 4.00
N LYS A 613 -0.53 -7.00 5.13
CA LYS A 613 0.80 -7.62 5.23
C LYS A 613 0.95 -8.87 4.38
N ASP A 614 -0.05 -9.74 4.37
CA ASP A 614 -0.04 -10.99 3.61
C ASP A 614 -0.05 -10.70 2.10
N ILE A 615 -0.88 -9.73 1.71
CA ILE A 615 -0.99 -9.28 0.32
C ILE A 615 0.30 -8.62 -0.13
N GLU A 616 0.86 -7.70 0.67
CA GLU A 616 2.14 -7.06 0.36
C GLU A 616 3.26 -8.08 0.21
N GLY A 617 3.32 -9.09 1.09
CA GLY A 617 4.28 -10.18 1.02
C GLY A 617 4.11 -11.04 -0.24
N ALA A 618 2.88 -11.44 -0.57
CA ALA A 618 2.59 -12.23 -1.77
C ALA A 618 2.90 -11.45 -3.06
N ILE A 619 2.47 -10.18 -3.13
CA ILE A 619 2.75 -9.29 -4.27
C ILE A 619 4.25 -9.05 -4.42
N GLN A 620 4.97 -8.82 -3.32
CA GLN A 620 6.42 -8.66 -3.35
C GLN A 620 7.12 -9.89 -3.92
N ARG A 621 6.73 -11.08 -3.47
CA ARG A 621 7.33 -12.34 -3.93
C ARG A 621 7.04 -12.60 -5.42
N LEU A 622 5.79 -12.38 -5.87
CA LEU A 622 5.44 -12.45 -7.29
C LEU A 622 6.25 -11.43 -8.10
N ALA A 623 6.30 -10.18 -7.68
CA ALA A 623 6.96 -9.14 -8.45
C ALA A 623 8.47 -9.34 -8.60
N GLN A 624 9.12 -10.00 -7.65
CA GLN A 624 10.55 -10.30 -7.71
C GLN A 624 10.89 -11.48 -8.62
N MET A 625 10.05 -12.51 -8.69
CA MET A 625 10.42 -13.77 -9.31
C MET A 625 9.49 -14.23 -10.44
N ALA A 626 8.25 -13.77 -10.50
CA ALA A 626 7.23 -14.35 -11.38
C ALA A 626 7.49 -14.17 -12.89
N ARG A 627 8.28 -13.15 -13.29
CA ARG A 627 8.57 -12.86 -14.70
C ARG A 627 9.11 -14.07 -15.48
N ALA A 628 10.10 -14.77 -14.93
CA ALA A 628 10.69 -15.93 -15.61
C ALA A 628 9.73 -17.14 -15.67
N ALA A 629 8.82 -17.24 -14.70
CA ALA A 629 7.78 -18.26 -14.66
C ALA A 629 6.57 -17.95 -15.56
N GLY A 630 6.57 -16.79 -16.25
CA GLY A 630 5.46 -16.37 -17.11
C GLY A 630 4.21 -15.94 -16.34
N ILE A 631 4.37 -15.44 -15.10
CA ILE A 631 3.27 -14.95 -14.28
C ILE A 631 3.38 -13.43 -14.17
N HIS A 632 2.30 -12.73 -14.48
CA HIS A 632 2.25 -11.29 -14.55
C HIS A 632 1.10 -10.75 -13.73
N VAL A 633 1.27 -9.55 -13.15
CA VAL A 633 0.27 -8.96 -12.27
C VAL A 633 -0.08 -7.54 -12.73
N ILE A 634 -1.36 -7.27 -12.86
CA ILE A 634 -1.92 -5.94 -13.08
C ILE A 634 -2.65 -5.56 -11.80
N LEU A 635 -2.11 -4.56 -11.08
CA LEU A 635 -2.72 -4.03 -9.86
C LEU A 635 -3.37 -2.70 -10.15
N ALA A 636 -4.65 -2.57 -9.83
CA ALA A 636 -5.34 -1.30 -9.97
C ALA A 636 -5.88 -0.80 -8.62
N THR A 637 -6.02 0.52 -8.49
CA THR A 637 -6.64 1.14 -7.33
C THR A 637 -7.25 2.50 -7.66
N GLN A 638 -8.36 2.82 -7.02
CA GLN A 638 -8.99 4.14 -7.04
C GLN A 638 -8.52 5.03 -5.88
N ARG A 639 -7.74 4.46 -4.94
CA ARG A 639 -7.23 5.16 -3.74
C ARG A 639 -5.70 5.24 -3.76
N PRO A 640 -5.14 6.26 -4.43
CA PRO A 640 -3.69 6.41 -4.56
C PRO A 640 -3.03 6.95 -3.28
N SER A 641 -3.34 6.36 -2.11
CA SER A 641 -2.72 6.72 -0.85
C SER A 641 -1.41 5.95 -0.62
N VAL A 642 -0.55 6.48 0.25
CA VAL A 642 0.73 5.85 0.60
C VAL A 642 0.54 4.51 1.32
N ASP A 643 -0.59 4.34 2.02
CA ASP A 643 -0.94 3.11 2.73
C ASP A 643 -1.34 1.98 1.77
N VAL A 644 -1.80 2.32 0.57
CA VAL A 644 -2.16 1.38 -0.50
C VAL A 644 -0.99 1.17 -1.44
N ILE A 645 -0.41 2.25 -1.97
CA ILE A 645 0.76 2.22 -2.85
C ILE A 645 2.02 2.41 -1.99
N THR A 646 2.40 1.35 -1.29
CA THR A 646 3.54 1.35 -0.35
C THR A 646 4.89 1.50 -1.08
N GLY A 647 5.95 1.75 -0.31
CA GLY A 647 7.31 1.78 -0.83
C GLY A 647 7.72 0.45 -1.48
N THR A 648 7.33 -0.67 -0.88
CA THR A 648 7.57 -2.03 -1.37
C THR A 648 6.91 -2.27 -2.73
N ILE A 649 5.64 -1.89 -2.87
CA ILE A 649 4.91 -2.01 -4.14
C ILE A 649 5.57 -1.13 -5.21
N LYS A 650 5.91 0.12 -4.89
CA LYS A 650 6.57 1.03 -5.83
C LYS A 650 7.93 0.53 -6.32
N ALA A 651 8.70 -0.11 -5.45
CA ALA A 651 10.01 -0.67 -5.82
C ALA A 651 9.89 -1.85 -6.79
N ASN A 652 8.82 -2.64 -6.66
CA ASN A 652 8.61 -3.86 -7.43
C ASN A 652 7.73 -3.67 -8.69
N PHE A 653 7.02 -2.54 -8.80
CA PHE A 653 6.23 -2.14 -9.96
C PHE A 653 6.82 -0.89 -10.62
N PRO A 654 7.85 -1.05 -11.44
CA PRO A 654 8.51 0.09 -12.09
C PRO A 654 7.66 0.70 -13.21
N THR A 655 6.76 -0.08 -13.81
CA THR A 655 5.84 0.39 -14.84
C THR A 655 4.53 0.79 -14.19
N ARG A 656 4.11 2.04 -14.44
CA ARG A 656 2.93 2.62 -13.80
C ARG A 656 2.10 3.43 -14.77
N ILE A 657 0.79 3.40 -14.55
CA ILE A 657 -0.18 4.24 -15.25
C ILE A 657 -0.93 5.05 -14.20
N SER A 658 -0.97 6.36 -14.39
CA SER A 658 -1.83 7.23 -13.62
C SER A 658 -2.87 7.87 -14.53
N PHE A 659 -4.12 7.59 -14.28
CA PHE A 659 -5.24 8.37 -14.78
C PHE A 659 -5.38 9.66 -13.97
N GLN A 660 -6.40 10.48 -14.28
CA GLN A 660 -6.66 11.69 -13.54
C GLN A 660 -6.81 11.41 -12.04
N VAL A 661 -6.15 12.25 -11.25
CA VAL A 661 -6.22 12.26 -9.77
C VAL A 661 -6.59 13.64 -9.27
N THR A 662 -7.02 13.74 -8.02
CA THR A 662 -7.51 14.99 -7.43
C THR A 662 -6.41 15.92 -6.94
N SER A 663 -5.23 15.40 -6.64
CA SER A 663 -4.17 16.18 -6.03
C SER A 663 -2.79 15.89 -6.62
N LYS A 664 -1.90 16.89 -6.54
CA LYS A 664 -0.46 16.77 -6.85
C LYS A 664 0.24 15.72 -5.96
N ILE A 665 -0.29 15.49 -4.75
CA ILE A 665 0.24 14.48 -3.81
C ILE A 665 -0.04 13.07 -4.32
N ASP A 666 -1.25 12.82 -4.83
CA ASP A 666 -1.64 11.54 -5.39
C ASP A 666 -0.81 11.20 -6.63
N SER A 667 -0.61 12.19 -7.52
CA SER A 667 0.26 12.05 -8.68
C SER A 667 1.69 11.63 -8.28
N ARG A 668 2.27 12.30 -7.27
CA ARG A 668 3.60 11.94 -6.73
C ARG A 668 3.61 10.58 -6.06
N THR A 669 2.52 10.17 -5.43
CA THR A 669 2.41 8.85 -4.82
C THR A 669 2.48 7.75 -5.86
N ILE A 670 1.86 7.94 -7.02
CA ILE A 670 1.84 6.96 -8.11
C ILE A 670 3.14 7.03 -8.93
N LEU A 671 3.42 8.21 -9.50
CA LEU A 671 4.45 8.39 -10.52
C LEU A 671 5.80 8.89 -9.95
N GLY A 672 5.82 9.44 -8.74
CA GLY A 672 6.97 10.18 -8.21
C GLY A 672 7.01 11.65 -8.63
N GLU A 673 6.22 12.05 -9.63
CA GLU A 673 6.13 13.40 -10.17
C GLU A 673 4.70 13.91 -10.18
N GLN A 674 4.51 15.23 -10.26
CA GLN A 674 3.21 15.85 -10.45
C GLN A 674 2.82 15.83 -11.93
N GLY A 675 1.53 16.01 -12.22
CA GLY A 675 0.99 16.15 -13.59
C GLY A 675 -0.25 15.30 -13.87
N ALA A 676 -0.51 14.24 -13.10
CA ALA A 676 -1.73 13.45 -13.27
C ALA A 676 -2.99 14.20 -12.81
N GLU A 677 -2.84 15.21 -11.93
CA GLU A 677 -3.92 16.12 -11.55
C GLU A 677 -4.38 17.06 -12.68
N GLN A 678 -3.54 17.21 -13.72
CA GLN A 678 -3.82 18.06 -14.89
C GLN A 678 -4.44 17.30 -16.06
N LEU A 679 -4.64 15.98 -15.91
CA LEU A 679 -5.28 15.14 -16.90
C LEU A 679 -6.77 15.47 -17.05
N LEU A 680 -7.31 15.13 -18.21
CA LEU A 680 -8.67 15.52 -18.62
C LEU A 680 -9.74 14.47 -18.24
N GLY A 681 -9.32 13.30 -17.69
CA GLY A 681 -10.21 12.18 -17.46
C GLY A 681 -10.57 11.42 -18.74
N GLN A 682 -11.55 10.52 -18.66
CA GLN A 682 -12.07 9.75 -19.81
C GLN A 682 -10.99 8.97 -20.59
N GLY A 683 -10.07 8.35 -19.90
CA GLY A 683 -9.01 7.55 -20.52
C GLY A 683 -7.69 8.31 -20.75
N ASP A 684 -7.63 9.61 -20.46
CA ASP A 684 -6.39 10.38 -20.50
C ASP A 684 -5.47 9.96 -19.34
N MET A 685 -4.26 9.54 -19.64
CA MET A 685 -3.35 8.95 -18.66
C MET A 685 -1.90 9.35 -18.87
N LEU A 686 -1.12 9.25 -17.79
CA LEU A 686 0.33 9.30 -17.81
C LEU A 686 0.88 7.89 -17.66
N TYR A 687 1.60 7.45 -18.65
CA TYR A 687 2.29 6.16 -18.69
C TYR A 687 3.77 6.36 -18.35
N MET A 688 4.22 5.69 -17.30
CA MET A 688 5.62 5.63 -16.89
C MET A 688 6.18 4.25 -17.24
N ALA A 689 7.02 4.20 -18.25
CA ALA A 689 7.77 3.00 -18.61
C ALA A 689 8.83 2.68 -17.54
N GLY A 690 9.25 1.41 -17.46
CA GLY A 690 10.35 1.00 -16.60
C GLY A 690 11.62 1.78 -16.95
N GLY A 691 12.06 2.66 -16.05
CA GLY A 691 13.14 3.63 -16.28
C GLY A 691 12.75 5.08 -16.00
N GLY A 692 11.50 5.34 -15.56
CA GLY A 692 11.05 6.62 -15.05
C GLY A 692 10.63 7.65 -16.09
N ARG A 693 10.68 7.33 -17.40
CA ARG A 693 10.21 8.25 -18.45
C ARG A 693 8.69 8.26 -18.49
N ILE A 694 8.08 9.41 -18.29
CA ILE A 694 6.64 9.62 -18.33
C ILE A 694 6.22 10.14 -19.71
N SER A 695 5.21 9.52 -20.30
CA SER A 695 4.56 9.95 -21.54
C SER A 695 3.06 10.02 -21.34
N ARG A 696 2.41 11.00 -22.00
CA ARG A 696 0.95 11.11 -22.01
C ARG A 696 0.39 10.22 -23.11
N VAL A 697 -0.61 9.42 -22.74
CA VAL A 697 -1.29 8.49 -23.65
C VAL A 697 -2.79 8.66 -23.49
N HIS A 698 -3.50 8.63 -24.61
CA HIS A 698 -4.96 8.71 -24.63
C HIS A 698 -5.51 7.30 -24.81
N GLY A 699 -6.06 6.73 -23.73
CA GLY A 699 -6.56 5.37 -23.68
C GLY A 699 -7.72 5.12 -24.63
N PRO A 700 -7.84 3.88 -25.14
CA PRO A 700 -8.93 3.53 -26.04
C PRO A 700 -10.24 3.37 -25.27
N PHE A 701 -11.33 3.63 -25.96
CA PHE A 701 -12.68 3.44 -25.48
C PHE A 701 -13.24 2.11 -25.98
N VAL A 702 -13.93 1.41 -25.10
CA VAL A 702 -14.78 0.26 -25.37
C VAL A 702 -16.03 0.41 -24.49
N SER A 703 -17.21 0.12 -25.02
CA SER A 703 -18.44 0.13 -24.24
C SER A 703 -18.68 -1.22 -23.56
N ASP A 704 -19.48 -1.22 -22.50
CA ASP A 704 -19.85 -2.44 -21.78
C ASP A 704 -20.57 -3.43 -22.68
N GLU A 705 -21.43 -2.95 -23.60
CA GLU A 705 -22.10 -3.80 -24.60
C GLU A 705 -21.12 -4.52 -25.54
N GLU A 706 -20.00 -3.87 -25.90
CA GLU A 706 -18.96 -4.48 -26.73
C GLU A 706 -18.22 -5.56 -25.95
N VAL A 707 -17.89 -5.30 -24.70
CA VAL A 707 -17.29 -6.28 -23.78
C VAL A 707 -18.20 -7.51 -23.65
N GLU A 708 -19.51 -7.30 -23.40
CA GLU A 708 -20.46 -8.41 -23.31
C GLU A 708 -20.55 -9.25 -24.60
N LYS A 709 -20.52 -8.61 -25.77
CA LYS A 709 -20.54 -9.32 -27.06
C LYS A 709 -19.32 -10.22 -27.21
N VAL A 710 -18.13 -9.72 -26.86
CA VAL A 710 -16.88 -10.50 -26.92
C VAL A 710 -16.93 -11.64 -25.91
N VAL A 711 -17.33 -11.37 -24.66
CA VAL A 711 -17.47 -12.39 -23.62
C VAL A 711 -18.46 -13.49 -24.02
N ARG A 712 -19.60 -13.11 -24.59
CA ARG A 712 -20.60 -14.06 -25.09
C ARG A 712 -20.03 -14.97 -26.18
N HIS A 713 -19.24 -14.39 -27.10
CA HIS A 713 -18.54 -15.18 -28.14
C HIS A 713 -17.56 -16.17 -27.54
N LEU A 714 -16.79 -15.78 -26.52
CA LEU A 714 -15.82 -16.65 -25.84
C LEU A 714 -16.51 -17.78 -25.05
N LYS A 715 -17.58 -17.49 -24.33
CA LYS A 715 -18.37 -18.47 -23.56
C LYS A 715 -19.02 -19.51 -24.48
N ALA A 716 -19.36 -19.15 -25.71
CA ALA A 716 -19.93 -20.07 -26.69
C ALA A 716 -18.93 -21.12 -27.19
N GLN A 717 -17.62 -20.88 -27.08
CA GLN A 717 -16.57 -21.79 -27.58
C GLN A 717 -16.13 -22.82 -26.57
N GLY A 718 -16.29 -22.59 -25.28
CA GLY A 718 -15.87 -23.53 -24.24
C GLY A 718 -16.24 -23.06 -22.84
N GLN A 719 -16.26 -24.02 -21.91
CA GLN A 719 -16.42 -23.74 -20.49
C GLN A 719 -15.05 -23.64 -19.81
N PRO A 720 -14.88 -22.78 -18.80
CA PRO A 720 -13.64 -22.72 -18.05
C PRO A 720 -13.41 -24.01 -17.26
N GLN A 721 -12.15 -24.38 -17.15
CA GLN A 721 -11.71 -25.46 -16.26
C GLN A 721 -11.22 -24.79 -14.97
N TYR A 722 -12.12 -24.66 -14.01
CA TYR A 722 -11.78 -24.05 -12.74
C TYR A 722 -10.93 -25.00 -11.88
N LEU A 723 -9.93 -24.43 -11.22
CA LEU A 723 -9.10 -25.09 -10.22
C LEU A 723 -9.56 -24.65 -8.84
N GLU A 724 -10.21 -25.53 -8.07
CA GLU A 724 -10.69 -25.23 -6.72
C GLU A 724 -9.56 -24.76 -5.81
N ALA A 725 -8.36 -25.30 -5.96
CA ALA A 725 -7.16 -24.93 -5.22
C ALA A 725 -6.78 -23.43 -5.33
N VAL A 726 -7.32 -22.68 -6.30
CA VAL A 726 -7.07 -21.24 -6.44
C VAL A 726 -7.83 -20.43 -5.38
N THR A 727 -9.00 -20.89 -4.97
CA THR A 727 -9.92 -20.14 -4.09
C THR A 727 -10.18 -20.81 -2.74
N GLU A 728 -9.72 -22.03 -2.54
CA GLU A 728 -9.85 -22.78 -1.29
C GLU A 728 -8.49 -22.89 -0.61
N GLU A 729 -8.47 -22.66 0.69
CA GLU A 729 -7.31 -23.00 1.50
C GLU A 729 -7.22 -24.53 1.55
N ASP A 730 -6.04 -25.04 1.31
CA ASP A 730 -5.75 -26.47 1.43
C ASP A 730 -5.80 -26.81 2.94
N ASP A 731 -6.99 -27.24 3.41
CA ASP A 731 -7.21 -27.76 4.77
C ASP A 731 -6.54 -29.13 4.97
N GLY A 732 -5.49 -29.41 4.19
CA GLY A 732 -4.65 -30.59 4.35
C GLY A 732 -4.12 -30.64 5.78
N GLU A 733 -4.66 -31.56 6.57
CA GLU A 733 -4.15 -31.98 7.88
C GLU A 733 -2.63 -32.08 7.86
N GLY A 734 -1.96 -31.21 8.61
CA GLY A 734 -0.54 -31.36 8.86
C GLY A 734 0.23 -30.05 8.91
N GLY A 735 0.17 -29.38 10.05
CA GLY A 735 1.22 -28.44 10.42
C GLY A 735 0.79 -26.99 10.56
N GLY A 736 0.15 -26.68 11.68
CA GLY A 736 0.19 -25.35 12.27
C GLY A 736 1.64 -24.91 12.44
N GLY A 737 2.01 -23.86 11.73
CA GLY A 737 3.31 -23.21 11.81
C GLY A 737 3.13 -21.79 11.32
N GLU A 738 2.86 -20.91 12.29
CA GLU A 738 3.04 -19.47 12.12
C GLU A 738 4.42 -19.16 11.55
N ASP A 739 4.42 -18.23 10.59
CA ASP A 739 5.53 -17.34 10.25
C ASP A 739 6.92 -17.96 10.07
N GLY A 740 7.31 -18.06 8.85
CA GLY A 740 8.71 -18.27 8.54
C GLY A 740 8.97 -18.21 7.06
N ALA A 741 9.13 -17.00 6.53
CA ALA A 741 9.80 -16.83 5.26
C ALA A 741 11.14 -17.55 5.29
N VAL A 742 11.19 -18.76 4.76
CA VAL A 742 12.43 -19.46 4.50
C VAL A 742 12.59 -19.58 3.00
N PHE A 743 13.02 -18.50 2.40
CA PHE A 743 13.93 -18.64 1.27
C PHE A 743 15.35 -18.50 1.82
N ASP A 744 15.82 -19.59 2.39
CA ASP A 744 17.25 -19.79 2.54
C ASP A 744 17.78 -20.16 1.14
N ALA A 745 18.76 -19.41 0.67
CA ALA A 745 19.44 -19.63 -0.62
C ALA A 745 20.15 -21.00 -0.72
N THR A 746 19.88 -21.93 0.20
CA THR A 746 20.44 -23.28 0.31
C THR A 746 19.47 -24.38 -0.09
N ALA A 747 18.26 -24.10 -0.59
CA ALA A 747 17.37 -25.14 -1.17
C ALA A 747 17.83 -25.65 -2.56
N MET A 748 19.03 -25.32 -2.99
CA MET A 748 19.68 -25.91 -4.16
C MET A 748 20.58 -27.10 -3.83
N GLY A 749 20.29 -27.88 -2.77
CA GLY A 749 21.12 -29.02 -2.43
C GLY A 749 20.38 -30.09 -1.64
N GLY A 750 19.53 -30.86 -2.30
CA GLY A 750 18.99 -32.09 -1.71
C GLY A 750 20.09 -33.09 -1.21
N ALA A 751 21.27 -33.00 -1.74
CA ALA A 751 22.43 -33.77 -1.33
C ALA A 751 23.09 -33.26 -0.04
N GLU A 752 23.17 -31.94 0.18
CA GLU A 752 23.76 -31.36 1.38
C GLU A 752 22.86 -31.52 2.61
N ALA A 753 21.53 -31.52 2.46
CA ALA A 753 20.62 -31.73 3.59
C ALA A 753 20.64 -33.16 4.09
N ALA A 754 20.78 -34.15 3.21
CA ALA A 754 20.96 -35.56 3.57
C ALA A 754 22.30 -35.76 4.24
N ASP A 755 23.38 -35.12 3.80
CA ASP A 755 24.71 -35.19 4.38
C ASP A 755 24.73 -34.53 5.77
N LEU A 756 24.06 -33.41 5.96
CA LEU A 756 23.97 -32.69 7.24
C LEU A 756 23.18 -33.49 8.30
N TYR A 757 22.11 -34.20 7.88
CA TYR A 757 21.38 -35.08 8.76
C TYR A 757 22.24 -36.29 9.21
N THR A 758 22.94 -36.91 8.28
CA THR A 758 23.86 -38.00 8.56
C THR A 758 24.99 -37.57 9.50
N GLN A 759 25.55 -36.37 9.30
CA GLN A 759 26.53 -35.79 10.21
C GLN A 759 25.94 -35.54 11.61
N ALA A 760 24.69 -35.04 11.68
CA ALA A 760 24.01 -34.81 12.95
C ALA A 760 23.78 -36.11 13.72
N VAL A 761 23.34 -37.17 13.04
CA VAL A 761 23.19 -38.54 13.62
C VAL A 761 24.52 -39.06 14.12
N GLN A 762 25.60 -38.94 13.34
CA GLN A 762 26.93 -39.37 13.74
C GLN A 762 27.46 -38.62 14.99
N VAL A 763 27.22 -37.32 15.05
CA VAL A 763 27.61 -36.51 16.22
C VAL A 763 26.83 -36.92 17.48
N VAL A 764 25.50 -37.16 17.35
CA VAL A 764 24.65 -37.57 18.48
C VAL A 764 25.04 -38.97 19.00
N THR A 765 25.24 -39.92 18.09
CA THR A 765 25.60 -41.29 18.45
C THR A 765 27.02 -41.38 19.05
N ARG A 766 27.99 -40.64 18.47
CA ARG A 766 29.36 -40.62 18.94
C ARG A 766 29.53 -39.92 20.30
N ASP A 767 28.97 -38.71 20.41
CA ASP A 767 29.20 -37.84 21.58
C ASP A 767 28.18 -38.10 22.71
N ARG A 768 27.21 -39.02 22.48
CA ARG A 768 26.14 -39.42 23.42
C ARG A 768 25.38 -38.23 24.01
N LYS A 769 25.15 -37.18 23.22
CA LYS A 769 24.46 -35.94 23.63
C LYS A 769 23.45 -35.51 22.59
N ALA A 770 22.15 -35.68 22.90
CA ALA A 770 21.04 -35.31 22.05
C ALA A 770 20.38 -34.05 22.60
N SER A 771 20.84 -32.85 22.21
CA SER A 771 20.19 -31.58 22.51
C SER A 771 20.32 -30.59 21.34
N THR A 772 19.28 -29.81 21.08
CA THR A 772 19.25 -28.81 20.03
C THR A 772 20.43 -27.84 20.08
N SER A 773 20.75 -27.34 21.29
CA SER A 773 21.87 -26.43 21.50
C SER A 773 23.24 -27.09 21.28
N TYR A 774 23.34 -28.43 21.44
CA TYR A 774 24.57 -29.15 21.20
C TYR A 774 24.82 -29.31 19.70
N ILE A 775 23.82 -29.74 18.94
CA ILE A 775 23.89 -29.89 17.48
C ILE A 775 24.12 -28.52 16.82
N GLN A 776 23.43 -27.48 17.28
CA GLN A 776 23.63 -26.12 16.80
C GLN A 776 25.09 -25.67 16.87
N ARG A 777 25.71 -25.87 18.01
CA ARG A 777 27.12 -25.49 18.24
C ARG A 777 28.11 -26.39 17.50
N ARG A 778 27.81 -27.68 17.37
CA ARG A 778 28.73 -28.62 16.76
C ARG A 778 28.77 -28.56 15.25
N LEU A 779 27.60 -28.34 14.62
CA LEU A 779 27.45 -28.22 13.18
C LEU A 779 27.40 -26.75 12.68
N GLN A 780 27.47 -25.76 13.61
CA GLN A 780 27.40 -24.32 13.32
C GLN A 780 26.17 -23.92 12.48
N ILE A 781 25.02 -24.54 12.78
CA ILE A 781 23.75 -24.32 12.09
C ILE A 781 22.79 -23.47 12.92
N GLY A 782 21.76 -22.90 12.31
CA GLY A 782 20.72 -22.13 13.01
C GLY A 782 19.88 -23.01 13.95
N TYR A 783 19.30 -22.40 15.01
CA TYR A 783 18.52 -23.11 16.03
C TYR A 783 17.37 -23.93 15.44
N ASN A 784 16.60 -23.34 14.52
CA ASN A 784 15.45 -24.01 13.89
C ASN A 784 15.87 -25.24 13.09
N ARG A 785 17.01 -25.18 12.39
CA ARG A 785 17.55 -26.29 11.62
C ARG A 785 18.08 -27.39 12.54
N ALA A 786 18.67 -27.05 13.69
CA ALA A 786 19.08 -28.02 14.69
C ALA A 786 17.86 -28.67 15.38
N ALA A 787 16.79 -27.95 15.60
CA ALA A 787 15.54 -28.46 16.15
C ALA A 787 14.88 -29.46 15.19
N SER A 788 14.72 -29.12 13.92
CA SER A 788 14.14 -30.03 12.91
C SER A 788 14.97 -31.31 12.69
N LEU A 789 16.31 -31.24 12.79
CA LEU A 789 17.15 -32.44 12.72
C LEU A 789 16.92 -33.35 13.94
N ILE A 790 16.75 -32.81 15.15
CA ILE A 790 16.44 -33.61 16.33
C ILE A 790 15.04 -34.21 16.29
N GLU A 791 14.04 -33.44 15.83
CA GLU A 791 12.68 -33.94 15.66
C GLU A 791 12.60 -35.08 14.63
N ARG A 792 13.36 -34.97 13.55
CA ARG A 792 13.48 -36.04 12.58
C ARG A 792 14.17 -37.27 13.18
N MET A 793 15.22 -37.10 14.01
CA MET A 793 15.86 -38.23 14.73
C MET A 793 14.90 -38.86 15.75
N GLU A 794 13.98 -38.12 16.34
CA GLU A 794 12.94 -38.62 17.23
C GLU A 794 11.90 -39.43 16.45
N GLN A 795 11.45 -38.94 15.27
CA GLN A 795 10.53 -39.66 14.39
C GLN A 795 11.15 -40.96 13.85
N GLU A 796 12.43 -40.95 13.54
CA GLU A 796 13.17 -42.12 13.07
C GLU A 796 13.61 -43.06 14.22
N GLY A 797 13.30 -42.72 15.48
CA GLY A 797 13.58 -43.55 16.65
C GLY A 797 15.05 -43.60 17.08
N ILE A 798 15.87 -42.65 16.66
CA ILE A 798 17.28 -42.54 17.03
C ILE A 798 17.43 -41.92 18.43
N VAL A 799 16.55 -40.96 18.76
CA VAL A 799 16.48 -40.31 20.07
C VAL A 799 15.07 -40.38 20.65
N GLY A 800 14.99 -40.52 21.98
CA GLY A 800 13.71 -40.55 22.69
C GLY A 800 13.12 -39.15 22.94
N GLN A 801 11.92 -39.14 23.52
CA GLN A 801 11.23 -37.89 23.89
C GLN A 801 12.00 -37.12 24.97
N PRO A 802 11.90 -35.79 25.01
CA PRO A 802 12.59 -35.00 26.03
C PRO A 802 12.02 -35.27 27.43
N ASN A 803 12.88 -35.52 28.40
CA ASN A 803 12.47 -35.62 29.80
C ASN A 803 12.22 -34.22 30.41
N HIS A 804 11.76 -34.13 31.66
CA HIS A 804 11.44 -32.87 32.36
C HIS A 804 12.62 -31.87 32.45
N SER A 805 13.83 -32.28 32.13
CA SER A 805 15.04 -31.43 32.07
C SER A 805 15.47 -31.07 30.61
N GLY A 806 14.70 -31.45 29.61
CA GLY A 806 15.00 -31.19 28.19
C GLY A 806 16.12 -32.08 27.62
N LYS A 807 16.52 -33.13 28.32
CA LYS A 807 17.47 -34.11 27.80
C LYS A 807 16.73 -35.27 27.15
N ARG A 808 17.27 -35.76 26.03
CA ARG A 808 16.73 -36.88 25.26
C ARG A 808 17.66 -38.08 25.40
N GLU A 809 17.06 -39.23 25.48
CA GLU A 809 17.78 -40.52 25.55
C GLU A 809 18.09 -40.97 24.11
N ILE A 810 19.28 -41.62 23.93
CA ILE A 810 19.71 -42.10 22.62
C ILE A 810 19.36 -43.58 22.55
N LEU A 811 18.48 -43.94 21.60
CA LEU A 811 17.90 -45.29 21.50
C LEU A 811 18.73 -46.23 20.59
N VAL A 812 19.64 -45.66 19.78
CA VAL A 812 20.46 -46.42 18.82
C VAL A 812 21.93 -46.45 19.30
N GLY A 813 22.51 -47.63 19.34
CA GLY A 813 23.93 -47.86 19.67
C GLY A 813 24.20 -48.32 21.10
N GLY A 814 23.57 -49.43 21.51
CA GLY A 814 23.79 -50.11 22.78
C GLY A 814 24.04 -51.60 22.60
N GLU A 815 25.03 -52.02 21.78
CA GLU A 815 25.65 -53.36 21.83
C GLU A 815 27.03 -53.21 21.21
N GLU A 816 28.04 -53.07 22.11
CA GLU A 816 29.42 -53.49 22.02
C GLU A 816 30.25 -52.61 22.95
N ASP A 817 30.30 -53.02 24.25
CA ASP A 817 31.46 -52.87 25.14
C ASP A 817 31.15 -53.53 26.51
N GLU A 818 30.92 -54.85 26.48
CA GLU A 818 31.23 -55.72 27.60
C GLU A 818 32.17 -56.83 27.10
N ARG A 819 33.49 -56.54 27.04
CA ARG A 819 34.59 -57.45 27.14
C ARG A 819 35.93 -56.70 27.09
N TYR A 820 36.44 -56.45 28.22
CA TYR A 820 37.75 -56.45 28.73
C TYR A 820 37.93 -55.51 29.93
#